data_e2a1edecd4effb0a3200e8256a65b693
#
_entry.id   e2a1edecd4effb0a3200e8256a65b693
#
_cell.length_a   1.000
_cell.length_b   1.000
_cell.length_c   1.000
_cell.angle_alpha   90.00
_cell.angle_beta   90.00
_cell.angle_gamma   90.00
#
_symmetry.space_group_name_H-M   'P 1'
#
loop_
_entity.id
_entity.type
_entity.pdbx_description
1 polymer ?
#
loop_
_entity_poly.entity_id
_entity_poly.type
_entity_poly.pdbx_seq_one_letter_code
_entity_poly.pdbx_strand_id
1 'polypeptide(L)'
;MSSTVFALLDDASLSPSSERRSRCYTDYTGSLQLHDGDDDGRFFEDLQRALDQGFYAVTLFTYEFGHRAHRIDDDRTNADEVGDVKVDVHDNDQSIRQRIQQRRIDHQALATVLLFRSYQRLSTEEVNAWLAQQTSARSYAVTQIQPALSEAEFVQAIDRIKRYIEAGDIYQANFTFPLRFAMHGEPVALYAALRERQPVPYGALIALPDGSSVLSLSPELFVRHDHGQLTCRPMKGTAAASDDDVLNTQRTRGLQESTKERAENLMIVDLLRNDLGRIAVTGSVKVPDLFSVERFGAVLQMTSTIVADRRAGTRLSEVFEALYPCGSITGAPKRRAMQILHALEPWPRRLYTGAIGWFDPPTAEQELGDFALSVPIRTLLLDAPNENNYRQAEMGIGAGIVYDSDALAEYQECLLKARFLTGMPSAFNLFETMRATRHGCDLLDRHLIRLASSARAFGFPFDLAAARQRVIAECAVIADEHDYRLRLVLTPSGEIQLHSARLQLVQQPVRLLLSPIVMSSEDVLLAHKTSLRHVYDEGWQQAERVGAFDTLFFNEHGELTEGGRSNVLIKLDDQWVTPPLSAGVLPGVMRSLLLEDTDWNVIERSITLMDLRRAQAVCVCNALRGVLQAEIVWDA
;
A
#
# COMPACT_ATOMS: atom_id res chain seq x y z
N MET A 1 -21.15 2.24 5.46
CA MET A 1 -21.65 1.13 4.60
C MET A 1 -20.85 -0.11 4.94
N SER A 2 -21.49 -1.27 5.18
CA SER A 2 -20.74 -2.52 5.46
C SER A 2 -19.90 -2.83 4.23
N SER A 3 -18.57 -2.85 4.37
CA SER A 3 -17.65 -3.21 3.28
C SER A 3 -17.99 -4.63 2.81
N THR A 4 -18.33 -4.76 1.53
CA THR A 4 -18.64 -6.07 0.95
C THR A 4 -17.35 -6.88 0.91
N VAL A 5 -17.32 -8.02 1.61
CA VAL A 5 -16.16 -8.95 1.59
C VAL A 5 -16.15 -9.67 0.25
N PHE A 6 -15.02 -9.63 -0.44
CA PHE A 6 -14.80 -10.34 -1.69
C PHE A 6 -13.32 -10.71 -1.86
N ALA A 7 -13.04 -11.63 -2.77
CA ALA A 7 -11.69 -11.93 -3.21
C ALA A 7 -11.64 -12.13 -4.73
N LEU A 8 -10.81 -11.36 -5.40
CA LEU A 8 -10.42 -11.57 -6.79
C LEU A 8 -9.00 -12.15 -6.78
N LEU A 9 -8.85 -13.40 -7.22
CA LEU A 9 -7.56 -14.01 -7.51
C LEU A 9 -7.37 -13.97 -9.02
N ASP A 10 -6.42 -13.16 -9.47
CA ASP A 10 -6.32 -12.65 -10.83
C ASP A 10 -5.12 -13.22 -11.58
N ASP A 11 -5.34 -13.73 -12.78
CA ASP A 11 -4.29 -14.05 -13.74
C ASP A 11 -4.32 -13.03 -14.87
N ALA A 12 -3.46 -12.01 -14.75
CA ALA A 12 -3.27 -10.96 -15.73
C ALA A 12 -2.09 -11.25 -16.70
N SER A 13 -1.54 -12.47 -16.68
CA SER A 13 -0.46 -12.85 -17.60
C SER A 13 -0.88 -12.74 -19.07
N LEU A 14 0.12 -12.55 -19.95
CA LEU A 14 -0.07 -12.39 -21.40
C LEU A 14 -0.52 -13.72 -22.07
N SER A 15 -1.72 -14.14 -21.79
CA SER A 15 -2.39 -15.29 -22.39
C SER A 15 -3.56 -14.82 -23.25
N PRO A 16 -4.15 -15.68 -24.11
CA PRO A 16 -5.33 -15.29 -24.87
C PRO A 16 -6.38 -14.65 -23.95
N SER A 17 -6.82 -13.44 -24.27
CA SER A 17 -7.72 -12.62 -23.43
C SER A 17 -9.06 -13.28 -23.11
N SER A 18 -9.45 -14.29 -23.90
CA SER A 18 -10.69 -15.06 -23.75
C SER A 18 -10.61 -16.22 -22.73
N GLU A 19 -9.42 -16.60 -22.26
CA GLU A 19 -9.28 -17.70 -21.31
C GLU A 19 -9.65 -17.27 -19.89
N ARG A 20 -10.61 -17.96 -19.27
CA ARG A 20 -11.11 -17.66 -17.92
C ARG A 20 -10.27 -18.31 -16.84
N ARG A 21 -9.20 -17.64 -16.42
CA ARG A 21 -8.27 -18.14 -15.39
C ARG A 21 -8.45 -17.48 -14.04
N SER A 22 -8.90 -16.23 -14.00
CA SER A 22 -9.12 -15.50 -12.75
C SER A 22 -10.34 -16.04 -12.02
N ARG A 23 -10.34 -15.98 -10.68
CA ARG A 23 -11.41 -16.43 -9.81
C ARG A 23 -11.95 -15.26 -9.00
N CYS A 24 -13.24 -14.99 -9.07
CA CYS A 24 -13.92 -13.94 -8.31
C CYS A 24 -14.89 -14.55 -7.31
N TYR A 25 -14.67 -14.30 -6.02
CA TYR A 25 -15.44 -14.80 -4.91
C TYR A 25 -16.21 -13.64 -4.26
N THR A 26 -17.55 -13.70 -4.25
CA THR A 26 -18.41 -12.63 -3.75
C THR A 26 -19.48 -13.10 -2.75
N ASP A 27 -19.73 -14.41 -2.68
CA ASP A 27 -20.73 -15.01 -1.79
C ASP A 27 -20.08 -15.44 -0.46
N TYR A 28 -19.59 -14.45 0.30
CA TYR A 28 -18.89 -14.65 1.57
C TYR A 28 -19.84 -15.17 2.66
N THR A 29 -19.41 -16.18 3.43
CA THR A 29 -20.20 -16.84 4.48
C THR A 29 -19.61 -16.75 5.87
N GLY A 30 -18.30 -16.57 5.98
CA GLY A 30 -17.58 -16.50 7.25
C GLY A 30 -16.09 -16.68 7.09
N SER A 31 -15.37 -16.64 8.19
CA SER A 31 -13.92 -16.83 8.21
C SER A 31 -13.45 -17.73 9.33
N LEU A 32 -12.31 -18.39 9.12
CA LEU A 32 -11.53 -19.05 10.15
C LEU A 32 -10.27 -18.21 10.38
N GLN A 33 -9.87 -18.09 11.63
CA GLN A 33 -8.63 -17.38 12.01
C GLN A 33 -7.81 -18.26 12.93
N LEU A 34 -6.50 -18.22 12.76
CA LEU A 34 -5.50 -18.83 13.64
C LEU A 34 -4.72 -17.73 14.32
N HIS A 35 -4.77 -17.66 15.63
CA HIS A 35 -4.00 -16.71 16.43
C HIS A 35 -2.84 -17.38 17.16
N ASP A 36 -1.97 -16.58 17.72
CA ASP A 36 -0.92 -17.10 18.59
C ASP A 36 -1.53 -17.77 19.82
N GLY A 37 -1.08 -19.01 20.12
CA GLY A 37 -1.64 -19.84 21.18
C GLY A 37 -2.74 -20.83 20.77
N ASP A 38 -3.33 -20.69 19.56
CA ASP A 38 -4.34 -21.65 19.06
C ASP A 38 -3.69 -22.97 18.61
N ASP A 39 -4.49 -24.03 18.45
CA ASP A 39 -4.07 -25.33 17.97
C ASP A 39 -4.08 -25.39 16.44
N ASP A 40 -2.90 -25.56 15.82
CA ASP A 40 -2.75 -25.66 14.36
C ASP A 40 -3.48 -26.86 13.78
N GLY A 41 -3.45 -28.00 14.49
CA GLY A 41 -4.13 -29.23 14.06
C GLY A 41 -5.63 -29.00 13.93
N ARG A 42 -6.23 -28.40 14.95
CA ARG A 42 -7.65 -28.06 14.98
C ARG A 42 -8.01 -27.05 13.88
N PHE A 43 -7.18 -26.04 13.65
CA PHE A 43 -7.40 -25.06 12.58
C PHE A 43 -7.48 -25.74 11.21
N PHE A 44 -6.55 -26.64 10.89
CA PHE A 44 -6.57 -27.37 9.62
C PHE A 44 -7.72 -28.38 9.54
N GLU A 45 -8.14 -28.98 10.66
CA GLU A 45 -9.34 -29.84 10.72
C GLU A 45 -10.61 -29.01 10.46
N ASP A 46 -10.72 -27.80 11.01
CA ASP A 46 -11.86 -26.91 10.77
C ASP A 46 -11.89 -26.43 9.31
N LEU A 47 -10.73 -26.13 8.72
CA LEU A 47 -10.61 -25.82 7.29
C LEU A 47 -11.05 -27.01 6.43
N GLN A 48 -10.53 -28.22 6.70
CA GLN A 48 -10.92 -29.43 5.95
C GLN A 48 -12.42 -29.69 6.06
N ARG A 49 -13.00 -29.56 7.26
CA ARG A 49 -14.45 -29.72 7.50
C ARG A 49 -15.28 -28.71 6.68
N ALA A 50 -14.83 -27.45 6.57
CA ALA A 50 -15.49 -26.46 5.74
C ALA A 50 -15.44 -26.84 4.25
N LEU A 51 -14.28 -27.31 3.77
CA LEU A 51 -14.12 -27.81 2.39
C LEU A 51 -15.02 -29.04 2.14
N ASP A 52 -15.08 -30.00 3.07
CA ASP A 52 -15.94 -31.19 2.98
C ASP A 52 -17.45 -30.83 2.94
N GLN A 53 -17.84 -29.67 3.50
CA GLN A 53 -19.17 -29.11 3.40
C GLN A 53 -19.46 -28.38 2.08
N GLY A 54 -18.48 -28.33 1.17
CA GLY A 54 -18.60 -27.73 -0.15
C GLY A 54 -18.30 -26.23 -0.20
N PHE A 55 -17.71 -25.65 0.84
CA PHE A 55 -17.23 -24.26 0.80
C PHE A 55 -15.91 -24.16 0.03
N TYR A 56 -15.75 -23.07 -0.69
CA TYR A 56 -14.50 -22.64 -1.29
C TYR A 56 -13.76 -21.74 -0.30
N ALA A 57 -12.45 -21.89 -0.20
CA ALA A 57 -11.64 -21.11 0.73
C ALA A 57 -10.64 -20.22 0.01
N VAL A 58 -10.55 -18.95 0.41
CA VAL A 58 -9.44 -18.05 0.05
C VAL A 58 -8.61 -17.82 1.30
N THR A 59 -7.32 -18.07 1.21
CA THR A 59 -6.43 -18.17 2.37
C THR A 59 -5.31 -17.14 2.34
N LEU A 60 -4.99 -16.61 3.51
CA LEU A 60 -3.91 -15.67 3.78
C LEU A 60 -3.11 -16.21 4.97
N PHE A 61 -1.90 -16.71 4.72
CA PHE A 61 -0.97 -17.18 5.76
C PHE A 61 0.18 -16.20 5.91
N THR A 62 0.44 -15.73 7.14
CA THR A 62 1.57 -14.85 7.41
C THR A 62 2.87 -15.64 7.47
N TYR A 63 4.00 -14.98 7.21
CA TYR A 63 5.33 -15.60 7.34
C TYR A 63 5.56 -16.15 8.76
N GLU A 64 5.03 -15.50 9.78
CA GLU A 64 5.15 -15.86 11.20
C GLU A 64 4.50 -17.21 11.53
N PHE A 65 3.50 -17.65 10.75
CA PHE A 65 3.00 -19.03 10.85
C PHE A 65 4.14 -20.06 10.62
N GLY A 66 5.08 -19.74 9.74
CA GLY A 66 6.28 -20.56 9.51
C GLY A 66 7.23 -20.62 10.73
N HIS A 67 7.31 -19.54 11.53
CA HIS A 67 8.08 -19.56 12.77
C HIS A 67 7.55 -20.62 13.71
N ARG A 68 6.25 -20.70 13.87
CA ARG A 68 5.58 -21.69 14.70
C ARG A 68 5.78 -23.11 14.16
N ALA A 69 5.55 -23.33 12.85
CA ALA A 69 5.76 -24.63 12.21
C ALA A 69 7.20 -25.17 12.37
N HIS A 70 8.18 -24.28 12.44
CA HIS A 70 9.60 -24.62 12.62
C HIS A 70 10.10 -24.41 14.07
N ARG A 71 9.23 -24.05 15.03
CA ARG A 71 9.54 -23.80 16.45
C ARG A 71 10.65 -22.77 16.64
N ILE A 72 10.62 -21.67 15.86
CA ILE A 72 11.66 -20.64 15.92
C ILE A 72 11.56 -19.83 17.22
N ASP A 73 10.36 -19.62 17.76
CA ASP A 73 10.12 -18.82 18.96
C ASP A 73 10.54 -19.56 20.27
N ASP A 74 10.53 -20.88 20.29
CA ASP A 74 10.94 -21.70 21.43
C ASP A 74 12.45 -21.64 21.72
N ASP A 75 13.25 -21.30 20.70
CA ASP A 75 14.71 -21.27 20.80
C ASP A 75 15.29 -19.98 21.42
N ARG A 76 14.44 -19.00 21.78
CA ARG A 76 14.89 -17.72 22.39
C ARG A 76 15.57 -17.86 23.75
N THR A 77 15.29 -18.91 24.50
CA THR A 77 15.92 -19.18 25.81
C THR A 77 17.35 -19.69 25.66
N ASN A 78 17.76 -20.16 24.47
CA ASN A 78 19.09 -20.72 24.21
C ASN A 78 19.94 -19.81 23.29
N ALA A 79 19.46 -18.63 22.89
CA ALA A 79 20.23 -17.71 22.04
C ALA A 79 21.46 -17.11 22.76
N ASP A 80 21.49 -17.16 24.11
CA ASP A 80 22.64 -16.74 24.92
C ASP A 80 23.75 -17.85 25.00
N GLU A 81 23.47 -19.08 24.56
CA GLU A 81 24.41 -20.22 24.64
C GLU A 81 25.01 -20.68 23.29
N VAL A 82 24.66 -20.07 22.17
CA VAL A 82 25.20 -20.48 20.86
C VAL A 82 26.49 -19.72 20.56
N GLY A 83 27.59 -20.32 21.03
CA GLY A 83 28.96 -20.12 20.56
C GLY A 83 29.53 -18.71 20.71
N ASP A 84 30.47 -18.57 21.65
CA ASP A 84 31.40 -17.49 21.97
C ASP A 84 31.83 -16.54 20.81
N VAL A 85 30.90 -15.88 20.14
CA VAL A 85 31.14 -14.59 19.53
C VAL A 85 30.52 -13.55 20.47
N LYS A 86 31.29 -13.14 21.47
CA LYS A 86 30.98 -11.93 22.25
C LYS A 86 30.91 -10.78 21.26
N VAL A 87 29.71 -10.50 20.76
CA VAL A 87 29.42 -9.24 20.10
C VAL A 87 29.20 -8.24 21.23
N ASP A 88 30.20 -7.38 21.46
CA ASP A 88 30.05 -6.21 22.34
C ASP A 88 28.89 -5.38 21.78
N VAL A 89 27.74 -5.53 22.41
CA VAL A 89 26.53 -4.73 22.15
C VAL A 89 26.73 -3.42 22.86
N HIS A 90 27.35 -2.45 22.20
CA HIS A 90 27.39 -1.07 22.67
C HIS A 90 26.01 -0.42 22.53
N ASP A 91 25.51 0.00 23.61
CA ASP A 91 24.53 0.97 24.14
C ASP A 91 23.50 1.70 23.23
N ASN A 92 23.30 1.31 21.97
CA ASN A 92 22.22 1.89 21.14
C ASN A 92 20.99 0.98 21.02
N ASP A 93 20.88 -0.02 21.86
CA ASP A 93 19.96 -1.17 21.74
C ASP A 93 18.57 -0.94 22.38
N GLN A 94 18.34 0.18 23.06
CA GLN A 94 17.01 0.46 23.65
C GLN A 94 15.92 0.67 22.59
N SER A 95 16.26 1.26 21.43
CA SER A 95 15.30 1.49 20.37
C SER A 95 14.92 0.17 19.66
N ILE A 96 15.86 -0.74 19.49
CA ILE A 96 15.63 -2.07 18.91
C ILE A 96 14.84 -2.93 19.91
N ARG A 97 15.19 -2.91 21.19
CA ARG A 97 14.45 -3.62 22.25
C ARG A 97 13.02 -3.11 22.41
N GLN A 98 12.78 -1.78 22.34
CA GLN A 98 11.44 -1.20 22.34
C GLN A 98 10.64 -1.61 21.09
N ARG A 99 11.25 -1.64 19.90
CA ARG A 99 10.63 -2.08 18.66
C ARG A 99 10.31 -3.59 18.68
N ILE A 100 11.17 -4.42 19.29
CA ILE A 100 10.92 -5.85 19.52
C ILE A 100 9.80 -6.06 20.54
N GLN A 101 9.71 -5.20 21.57
CA GLN A 101 8.65 -5.26 22.57
C GLN A 101 7.29 -4.83 21.99
N GLN A 102 7.27 -3.92 21.01
CA GLN A 102 6.09 -3.52 20.26
C GLN A 102 5.54 -4.65 19.35
N ARG A 103 6.37 -5.63 18.94
CA ARG A 103 5.94 -6.87 18.25
C ARG A 103 4.93 -7.71 19.07
N ARG A 104 4.95 -7.63 20.39
CA ARG A 104 4.07 -8.43 21.28
C ARG A 104 2.64 -7.90 21.41
N ILE A 105 2.32 -6.76 20.78
CA ILE A 105 1.03 -6.08 20.97
C ILE A 105 0.11 -6.27 19.74
N ASP A 106 0.63 -6.71 18.60
CA ASP A 106 -0.20 -6.97 17.42
C ASP A 106 -0.89 -8.35 17.55
N HIS A 107 -2.17 -8.36 17.96
CA HIS A 107 -3.07 -9.53 17.93
C HIS A 107 -3.45 -9.96 16.49
N GLN A 108 -2.53 -9.85 15.54
CA GLN A 108 -2.79 -10.22 14.16
C GLN A 108 -2.88 -11.74 14.03
N ALA A 109 -3.89 -12.22 13.28
CA ALA A 109 -4.02 -13.63 12.98
C ALA A 109 -2.82 -14.14 12.17
N LEU A 110 -2.27 -15.30 12.55
CA LEU A 110 -1.21 -16.01 11.81
C LEU A 110 -1.71 -16.55 10.48
N ALA A 111 -3.00 -16.90 10.43
CA ALA A 111 -3.69 -17.28 9.22
C ALA A 111 -5.14 -16.79 9.23
N THR A 112 -5.64 -16.37 8.08
CA THR A 112 -7.05 -16.04 7.85
C THR A 112 -7.54 -16.81 6.64
N VAL A 113 -8.69 -17.46 6.79
CA VAL A 113 -9.39 -18.18 5.72
C VAL A 113 -10.75 -17.55 5.53
N LEU A 114 -11.04 -17.05 4.35
CA LEU A 114 -12.35 -16.56 3.95
C LEU A 114 -13.12 -17.69 3.25
N LEU A 115 -14.33 -17.97 3.72
CA LEU A 115 -15.18 -19.04 3.19
C LEU A 115 -16.26 -18.46 2.28
N PHE A 116 -16.42 -19.07 1.10
CA PHE A 116 -17.37 -18.66 0.08
C PHE A 116 -18.21 -19.85 -0.39
N ARG A 117 -19.46 -19.62 -0.81
CA ARG A 117 -20.33 -20.68 -1.37
C ARG A 117 -20.02 -20.98 -2.82
N SER A 118 -19.53 -19.96 -3.54
CA SER A 118 -19.28 -20.07 -4.97
C SER A 118 -18.23 -19.08 -5.43
N TYR A 119 -17.71 -19.28 -6.63
CA TYR A 119 -16.87 -18.32 -7.33
C TYR A 119 -17.20 -18.31 -8.83
N GLN A 120 -16.81 -17.24 -9.48
CA GLN A 120 -16.92 -17.10 -10.93
C GLN A 120 -15.52 -17.14 -11.54
N ARG A 121 -15.36 -17.85 -12.66
CA ARG A 121 -14.16 -17.77 -13.49
C ARG A 121 -14.31 -16.62 -14.47
N LEU A 122 -13.31 -15.73 -14.51
CA LEU A 122 -13.30 -14.53 -15.35
C LEU A 122 -12.11 -14.56 -16.30
N SER A 123 -12.34 -14.05 -17.52
CA SER A 123 -11.27 -13.70 -18.46
C SER A 123 -10.63 -12.35 -18.07
N THR A 124 -9.51 -12.00 -18.68
CA THR A 124 -8.86 -10.70 -18.47
C THR A 124 -9.79 -9.52 -18.76
N GLU A 125 -10.62 -9.61 -19.82
CA GLU A 125 -11.60 -8.57 -20.19
C GLU A 125 -12.73 -8.48 -19.17
N GLU A 126 -13.25 -9.63 -18.71
CA GLU A 126 -14.29 -9.69 -17.68
C GLU A 126 -13.77 -9.13 -16.34
N VAL A 127 -12.50 -9.36 -15.98
CA VAL A 127 -11.87 -8.74 -14.80
C VAL A 127 -11.79 -7.22 -14.96
N ASN A 128 -11.38 -6.72 -16.14
CA ASN A 128 -11.35 -5.27 -16.40
C ASN A 128 -12.73 -4.64 -16.24
N ALA A 129 -13.77 -5.29 -16.78
CA ALA A 129 -15.15 -4.81 -16.64
C ALA A 129 -15.63 -4.85 -15.18
N TRP A 130 -15.30 -5.91 -14.45
CA TRP A 130 -15.64 -6.06 -13.03
C TRP A 130 -14.96 -4.97 -12.19
N LEU A 131 -13.65 -4.73 -12.35
CA LEU A 131 -12.92 -3.68 -11.65
C LEU A 131 -13.52 -2.29 -11.93
N ALA A 132 -13.89 -2.02 -13.18
CA ALA A 132 -14.52 -0.75 -13.57
C ALA A 132 -15.90 -0.53 -12.91
N GLN A 133 -16.63 -1.60 -12.57
CA GLN A 133 -17.92 -1.54 -11.90
C GLN A 133 -17.79 -1.36 -10.37
N GLN A 134 -16.70 -1.84 -9.77
CA GLN A 134 -16.48 -1.76 -8.32
C GLN A 134 -16.02 -0.38 -7.84
N THR A 135 -15.53 0.48 -8.71
CA THR A 135 -15.05 1.80 -8.34
C THR A 135 -16.01 2.90 -8.78
N SER A 136 -16.53 3.67 -7.83
CA SER A 136 -17.36 4.85 -8.09
C SER A 136 -16.53 6.09 -8.45
N ALA A 137 -15.29 6.16 -7.97
CA ALA A 137 -14.32 7.22 -8.26
C ALA A 137 -12.97 6.58 -8.63
N ARG A 138 -12.45 6.89 -9.81
CA ARG A 138 -11.15 6.39 -10.29
C ARG A 138 -9.96 7.11 -9.66
N SER A 139 -10.13 7.69 -8.46
CA SER A 139 -9.10 8.46 -7.79
C SER A 139 -8.50 7.67 -6.63
N TYR A 140 -7.18 7.65 -6.61
CA TYR A 140 -6.38 7.18 -5.49
C TYR A 140 -5.16 8.09 -5.34
N ALA A 141 -4.60 8.16 -4.14
CA ALA A 141 -3.29 8.76 -3.90
C ALA A 141 -2.47 7.83 -3.02
N VAL A 142 -1.20 7.67 -3.36
CA VAL A 142 -0.20 7.02 -2.51
C VAL A 142 0.82 8.09 -2.14
N THR A 143 1.04 8.28 -0.84
CA THR A 143 1.83 9.38 -0.31
C THR A 143 2.75 8.90 0.81
N GLN A 144 3.78 9.70 1.14
CA GLN A 144 4.67 9.43 2.28
C GLN A 144 5.35 8.05 2.24
N ILE A 145 5.72 7.57 1.04
CA ILE A 145 6.40 6.28 0.93
C ILE A 145 7.79 6.41 1.56
N GLN A 146 8.01 5.64 2.61
CA GLN A 146 9.28 5.65 3.35
C GLN A 146 9.71 4.22 3.69
N PRO A 147 10.99 3.86 3.48
CA PRO A 147 11.54 2.63 4.01
C PRO A 147 11.59 2.70 5.53
N ALA A 148 11.18 1.63 6.22
CA ALA A 148 11.25 1.55 7.67
C ALA A 148 12.69 1.34 8.18
N LEU A 149 13.61 1.04 7.28
CA LEU A 149 15.03 0.83 7.55
C LEU A 149 15.87 1.79 6.69
N SER A 150 16.80 2.49 7.32
CA SER A 150 17.76 3.34 6.60
C SER A 150 18.81 2.49 5.89
N GLU A 151 19.47 3.08 4.88
CA GLU A 151 20.57 2.44 4.16
C GLU A 151 21.70 1.98 5.10
N ALA A 152 22.07 2.80 6.10
CA ALA A 152 23.10 2.45 7.07
C ALA A 152 22.71 1.26 7.96
N GLU A 153 21.46 1.19 8.42
CA GLU A 153 20.95 0.05 9.20
C GLU A 153 20.89 -1.21 8.35
N PHE A 154 20.51 -1.09 7.07
CA PHE A 154 20.51 -2.21 6.13
C PHE A 154 21.93 -2.77 5.95
N VAL A 155 22.93 -1.91 5.67
CA VAL A 155 24.34 -2.32 5.51
C VAL A 155 24.82 -3.08 6.75
N GLN A 156 24.52 -2.59 7.97
CA GLN A 156 24.89 -3.27 9.20
C GLN A 156 24.25 -4.66 9.33
N ALA A 157 22.98 -4.81 8.92
CA ALA A 157 22.30 -6.10 8.93
C ALA A 157 22.94 -7.07 7.93
N ILE A 158 23.27 -6.61 6.72
CA ILE A 158 23.94 -7.42 5.70
C ILE A 158 25.31 -7.88 6.16
N ASP A 159 26.10 -7.03 6.80
CA ASP A 159 27.40 -7.40 7.35
C ASP A 159 27.28 -8.50 8.43
N ARG A 160 26.22 -8.49 9.23
CA ARG A 160 25.92 -9.56 10.19
C ARG A 160 25.57 -10.87 9.48
N ILE A 161 24.72 -10.83 8.45
CA ILE A 161 24.36 -12.01 7.65
C ILE A 161 25.60 -12.61 7.00
N LYS A 162 26.48 -11.79 6.42
CA LYS A 162 27.71 -12.26 5.78
C LYS A 162 28.64 -12.99 6.77
N ARG A 163 28.73 -12.53 8.03
CA ARG A 163 29.47 -13.25 9.09
C ARG A 163 28.89 -14.65 9.38
N TYR A 164 27.55 -14.81 9.37
CA TYR A 164 26.93 -16.13 9.51
C TYR A 164 27.21 -17.02 8.30
N ILE A 165 27.28 -16.44 7.08
CA ILE A 165 27.67 -17.18 5.88
C ILE A 165 29.16 -17.60 5.97
N GLU A 166 30.05 -16.71 6.37
CA GLU A 166 31.48 -16.98 6.57
C GLU A 166 31.73 -18.06 7.63
N ALA A 167 30.93 -18.08 8.70
CA ALA A 167 30.97 -19.10 9.74
C ALA A 167 30.42 -20.46 9.27
N GLY A 168 29.76 -20.52 8.10
CA GLY A 168 29.15 -21.72 7.57
C GLY A 168 27.78 -22.08 8.16
N ASP A 169 27.17 -21.16 8.90
CA ASP A 169 25.82 -21.34 9.47
C ASP A 169 24.74 -21.44 8.40
N ILE A 170 24.85 -20.61 7.34
CA ILE A 170 23.93 -20.52 6.23
C ILE A 170 24.68 -20.27 4.92
N TYR A 171 24.05 -20.57 3.80
CA TYR A 171 24.56 -20.24 2.46
C TYR A 171 23.92 -18.96 1.91
N GLN A 172 22.67 -18.72 2.29
CA GLN A 172 21.87 -17.57 1.86
C GLN A 172 20.84 -17.23 2.93
N ALA A 173 20.51 -15.93 3.07
CA ALA A 173 19.35 -15.45 3.80
C ALA A 173 18.62 -14.37 3.00
N ASN A 174 17.28 -14.40 2.99
CA ASN A 174 16.46 -13.37 2.34
C ASN A 174 16.05 -12.33 3.37
N PHE A 175 16.83 -11.24 3.48
CA PHE A 175 16.60 -10.15 4.44
C PHE A 175 15.57 -9.16 3.92
N THR A 176 14.64 -8.75 4.81
CA THR A 176 13.48 -7.95 4.42
C THR A 176 13.20 -6.78 5.35
N PHE A 177 12.49 -5.78 4.83
CA PHE A 177 11.97 -4.64 5.61
C PHE A 177 10.74 -4.04 4.92
N PRO A 178 9.83 -3.38 5.66
CA PRO A 178 8.66 -2.77 5.05
C PRO A 178 8.94 -1.36 4.50
N LEU A 179 8.30 -1.03 3.39
CA LEU A 179 7.97 0.32 3.00
C LEU A 179 6.62 0.68 3.62
N ARG A 180 6.55 1.79 4.33
CA ARG A 180 5.30 2.33 4.88
C ARG A 180 4.85 3.52 4.07
N PHE A 181 3.55 3.63 3.88
CA PHE A 181 2.97 4.71 3.10
C PHE A 181 1.52 4.96 3.51
N ALA A 182 0.97 6.07 3.02
CA ALA A 182 -0.43 6.40 3.18
C ALA A 182 -1.16 6.25 1.84
N MET A 183 -2.39 5.73 1.87
CA MET A 183 -3.25 5.57 0.70
C MET A 183 -4.59 6.25 0.95
N HIS A 184 -5.04 7.09 0.01
CA HIS A 184 -6.34 7.73 0.00
C HIS A 184 -7.13 7.27 -1.23
N GLY A 185 -8.44 7.11 -1.09
CA GLY A 185 -9.34 6.64 -2.15
C GLY A 185 -9.54 5.12 -2.15
N GLU A 186 -9.97 4.57 -3.29
CA GLU A 186 -10.45 3.21 -3.39
C GLU A 186 -9.32 2.19 -3.68
N PRO A 187 -9.17 1.13 -2.86
CA PRO A 187 -8.20 0.06 -3.11
C PRO A 187 -8.35 -0.59 -4.49
N VAL A 188 -9.58 -0.72 -4.98
CA VAL A 188 -9.88 -1.25 -6.33
C VAL A 188 -9.26 -0.39 -7.42
N ALA A 189 -9.31 0.94 -7.28
CA ALA A 189 -8.72 1.86 -8.26
C ALA A 189 -7.19 1.77 -8.28
N LEU A 190 -6.57 1.66 -7.10
CA LEU A 190 -5.13 1.44 -6.98
C LEU A 190 -4.73 0.08 -7.58
N TYR A 191 -5.47 -1.00 -7.26
CA TYR A 191 -5.19 -2.32 -7.81
C TYR A 191 -5.27 -2.34 -9.34
N ALA A 192 -6.32 -1.76 -9.93
CA ALA A 192 -6.48 -1.68 -11.38
C ALA A 192 -5.28 -1.00 -12.06
N ALA A 193 -4.83 0.12 -11.51
CA ALA A 193 -3.67 0.84 -12.05
C ALA A 193 -2.34 0.07 -11.88
N LEU A 194 -2.16 -0.60 -10.75
CA LEU A 194 -0.97 -1.45 -10.51
C LEU A 194 -0.96 -2.67 -11.44
N ARG A 195 -2.11 -3.29 -11.66
CA ARG A 195 -2.30 -4.44 -12.54
C ARG A 195 -1.91 -4.16 -13.99
N GLU A 196 -2.27 -2.99 -14.51
CA GLU A 196 -1.86 -2.55 -15.87
C GLU A 196 -0.33 -2.42 -16.01
N ARG A 197 0.33 -1.94 -14.95
CA ARG A 197 1.80 -1.76 -14.96
C ARG A 197 2.57 -3.05 -14.73
N GLN A 198 1.98 -3.97 -13.99
CA GLN A 198 2.61 -5.19 -13.53
C GLN A 198 1.66 -6.38 -13.71
N PRO A 199 1.36 -6.79 -14.95
CA PRO A 199 0.56 -7.99 -15.19
C PRO A 199 1.31 -9.23 -14.70
N VAL A 200 0.64 -10.04 -13.86
CA VAL A 200 1.22 -11.23 -13.20
C VAL A 200 0.22 -12.37 -13.19
N PRO A 201 0.70 -13.64 -13.06
CA PRO A 201 -0.19 -14.80 -13.04
C PRO A 201 -0.88 -15.05 -11.68
N TYR A 202 -0.41 -14.44 -10.59
CA TYR A 202 -0.94 -14.66 -9.25
C TYR A 202 -1.26 -13.34 -8.56
N GLY A 203 -2.03 -12.49 -9.24
CA GLY A 203 -2.60 -11.28 -8.68
C GLY A 203 -3.68 -11.59 -7.63
N ALA A 204 -3.89 -10.68 -6.68
CA ALA A 204 -5.01 -10.77 -5.75
C ALA A 204 -5.47 -9.39 -5.30
N LEU A 205 -6.79 -9.19 -5.28
CA LEU A 205 -7.46 -8.07 -4.61
C LEU A 205 -8.47 -8.65 -3.64
N ILE A 206 -8.23 -8.48 -2.34
CA ILE A 206 -9.05 -9.10 -1.29
C ILE A 206 -9.51 -7.99 -0.34
N ALA A 207 -10.82 -7.86 -0.17
CA ALA A 207 -11.43 -7.01 0.85
C ALA A 207 -11.80 -7.88 2.06
N LEU A 208 -11.26 -7.53 3.23
CA LEU A 208 -11.41 -8.27 4.47
C LEU A 208 -12.61 -7.78 5.30
N PRO A 209 -13.14 -8.62 6.22
CA PRO A 209 -14.31 -8.26 7.04
C PRO A 209 -14.11 -7.04 7.94
N ASP A 210 -12.88 -6.75 8.35
CA ASP A 210 -12.50 -5.60 9.17
C ASP A 210 -12.36 -4.29 8.37
N GLY A 211 -12.56 -4.34 7.04
CA GLY A 211 -12.41 -3.21 6.14
C GLY A 211 -10.99 -3.01 5.60
N SER A 212 -10.02 -3.79 6.07
CA SER A 212 -8.68 -3.82 5.49
C SER A 212 -8.68 -4.48 4.10
N SER A 213 -7.60 -4.32 3.34
CA SER A 213 -7.51 -4.86 1.99
C SER A 213 -6.10 -5.35 1.67
N VAL A 214 -6.02 -6.40 0.86
CA VAL A 214 -4.76 -6.96 0.34
C VAL A 214 -4.73 -6.79 -1.18
N LEU A 215 -3.66 -6.15 -1.68
CA LEU A 215 -3.39 -5.98 -3.11
C LEU A 215 -2.08 -6.70 -3.43
N SER A 216 -2.15 -7.86 -4.06
CA SER A 216 -0.98 -8.65 -4.42
C SER A 216 -0.76 -8.67 -5.93
N LEU A 217 0.50 -8.50 -6.34
CA LEU A 217 0.96 -8.58 -7.74
C LEU A 217 2.10 -9.61 -7.81
N SER A 218 1.84 -10.79 -7.25
CA SER A 218 2.84 -11.85 -7.16
C SER A 218 3.07 -12.54 -8.51
N PRO A 219 4.33 -12.69 -8.93
CA PRO A 219 4.68 -13.50 -10.08
C PRO A 219 4.94 -14.97 -9.73
N GLU A 220 5.06 -15.33 -8.43
CA GLU A 220 5.65 -16.59 -7.99
C GLU A 220 4.61 -17.57 -7.46
N LEU A 221 4.61 -18.80 -8.02
CA LEU A 221 3.86 -19.92 -7.47
C LEU A 221 4.64 -20.55 -6.31
N PHE A 222 4.02 -20.58 -5.13
CA PHE A 222 4.54 -21.34 -4.01
C PHE A 222 4.30 -22.84 -4.21
N VAL A 223 3.05 -23.26 -4.25
CA VAL A 223 2.64 -24.64 -4.49
C VAL A 223 1.25 -24.71 -5.10
N ARG A 224 1.07 -25.62 -6.05
CA ARG A 224 -0.24 -26.01 -6.61
C ARG A 224 -0.43 -27.50 -6.41
N HIS A 225 -1.61 -27.89 -6.00
CA HIS A 225 -2.11 -29.25 -6.04
C HIS A 225 -3.19 -29.36 -7.12
N ASP A 226 -3.00 -30.24 -8.06
CA ASP A 226 -3.91 -30.47 -9.17
C ASP A 226 -4.00 -31.99 -9.41
N HIS A 227 -5.17 -32.58 -9.16
CA HIS A 227 -5.44 -34.01 -9.37
C HIS A 227 -4.35 -34.94 -8.76
N GLY A 228 -3.93 -34.66 -7.52
CA GLY A 228 -2.94 -35.46 -6.81
C GLY A 228 -1.47 -35.12 -7.11
N GLN A 229 -1.20 -34.22 -8.05
CA GLN A 229 0.14 -33.73 -8.34
C GLN A 229 0.42 -32.40 -7.63
N LEU A 230 1.56 -32.30 -6.98
CA LEU A 230 2.11 -31.08 -6.41
C LEU A 230 3.08 -30.45 -7.40
N THR A 231 2.99 -29.14 -7.60
CA THR A 231 3.88 -28.36 -8.46
C THR A 231 4.40 -27.14 -7.69
N CYS A 232 5.70 -26.94 -7.64
CA CYS A 232 6.35 -25.72 -7.16
C CYS A 232 7.11 -25.06 -8.32
N ARG A 233 7.14 -23.69 -8.33
CA ARG A 233 7.77 -22.96 -9.42
C ARG A 233 8.57 -21.76 -8.93
N PRO A 234 9.75 -22.01 -8.34
CA PRO A 234 10.61 -20.94 -7.86
C PRO A 234 11.18 -20.09 -8.99
N MET A 235 11.48 -18.83 -8.67
CA MET A 235 12.03 -17.84 -9.59
C MET A 235 13.34 -17.27 -9.01
N LYS A 236 14.40 -17.24 -9.82
CA LYS A 236 15.67 -16.58 -9.53
C LYS A 236 16.28 -16.05 -10.82
N GLY A 237 17.00 -14.94 -10.73
CA GLY A 237 17.60 -14.30 -11.90
C GLY A 237 16.60 -13.44 -12.67
N THR A 238 16.91 -12.15 -12.80
CA THR A 238 16.03 -11.16 -13.43
C THR A 238 16.81 -10.30 -14.41
N ALA A 239 16.23 -10.05 -15.59
CA ALA A 239 16.71 -9.04 -16.53
C ALA A 239 15.56 -8.16 -17.00
N ALA A 240 15.83 -6.92 -17.41
CA ALA A 240 14.81 -6.05 -17.97
C ALA A 240 14.31 -6.63 -19.30
N ALA A 241 12.99 -6.66 -19.52
CA ALA A 241 12.42 -6.92 -20.84
C ALA A 241 12.42 -5.65 -21.70
N SER A 242 12.39 -5.83 -23.02
CA SER A 242 12.34 -4.76 -24.03
C SER A 242 11.24 -5.09 -25.03
N ASP A 243 10.86 -4.12 -25.86
CA ASP A 243 10.01 -4.37 -27.04
C ASP A 243 10.83 -4.90 -28.23
N ASP A 244 12.16 -4.93 -28.10
CA ASP A 244 13.08 -5.54 -29.06
C ASP A 244 13.31 -7.01 -28.74
N ASP A 245 12.79 -7.89 -29.59
CA ASP A 245 12.90 -9.35 -29.44
C ASP A 245 14.34 -9.86 -29.53
N VAL A 246 15.22 -9.19 -30.29
CA VAL A 246 16.63 -9.55 -30.40
C VAL A 246 17.34 -9.31 -29.07
N LEU A 247 17.06 -8.16 -28.46
CA LEU A 247 17.61 -7.82 -27.15
C LEU A 247 17.07 -8.75 -26.06
N ASN A 248 15.79 -9.10 -26.10
CA ASN A 248 15.20 -10.08 -25.17
C ASN A 248 15.84 -11.45 -25.31
N THR A 249 16.10 -11.90 -26.54
CA THR A 249 16.78 -13.16 -26.80
C THR A 249 18.21 -13.18 -26.24
N GLN A 250 18.95 -12.08 -26.41
CA GLN A 250 20.30 -11.93 -25.84
C GLN A 250 20.28 -11.98 -24.30
N ARG A 251 19.34 -11.25 -23.68
CA ARG A 251 19.18 -11.21 -22.22
C ARG A 251 18.74 -12.57 -21.66
N THR A 252 17.83 -13.25 -22.34
CA THR A 252 17.42 -14.62 -22.01
C THR A 252 18.62 -15.58 -22.00
N ARG A 253 19.44 -15.53 -23.07
CA ARG A 253 20.65 -16.35 -23.14
C ARG A 253 21.64 -15.97 -22.04
N GLY A 254 21.83 -14.66 -21.76
CA GLY A 254 22.68 -14.18 -20.67
C GLY A 254 22.28 -14.72 -19.31
N LEU A 255 20.96 -14.73 -19.00
CA LEU A 255 20.45 -15.35 -17.77
C LEU A 255 20.72 -16.86 -17.73
N GLN A 256 20.43 -17.59 -18.82
CA GLN A 256 20.60 -19.05 -18.90
C GLN A 256 22.07 -19.49 -18.83
N GLU A 257 23.01 -18.66 -19.26
CA GLU A 257 24.45 -18.91 -19.24
C GLU A 257 25.13 -18.41 -17.96
N SER A 258 24.45 -17.54 -17.17
CA SER A 258 25.00 -16.99 -15.93
C SER A 258 25.25 -18.09 -14.89
N THR A 259 26.50 -18.33 -14.54
CA THR A 259 26.88 -19.32 -13.52
C THR A 259 26.27 -18.97 -12.15
N LYS A 260 26.24 -17.68 -11.79
CA LYS A 260 25.67 -17.20 -10.52
C LYS A 260 24.16 -17.48 -10.46
N GLU A 261 23.39 -17.00 -11.45
CA GLU A 261 21.93 -17.15 -11.46
C GLU A 261 21.50 -18.63 -11.47
N ARG A 262 22.20 -19.44 -12.22
CA ARG A 262 21.97 -20.91 -12.24
C ARG A 262 22.28 -21.56 -10.91
N ALA A 263 23.37 -21.18 -10.23
CA ALA A 263 23.74 -21.74 -8.93
C ALA A 263 22.68 -21.37 -7.86
N GLU A 264 22.23 -20.12 -7.83
CA GLU A 264 21.18 -19.67 -6.91
C GLU A 264 19.85 -20.38 -7.20
N ASN A 265 19.45 -20.48 -8.48
CA ASN A 265 18.22 -21.21 -8.85
C ASN A 265 18.29 -22.69 -8.47
N LEU A 266 19.42 -23.36 -8.76
CA LEU A 266 19.62 -24.77 -8.44
C LEU A 266 19.55 -25.04 -6.95
N MET A 267 20.12 -24.16 -6.12
CA MET A 267 20.05 -24.28 -4.66
C MET A 267 18.59 -24.26 -4.16
N ILE A 268 17.75 -23.39 -4.71
CA ILE A 268 16.33 -23.33 -4.35
C ILE A 268 15.57 -24.55 -4.88
N VAL A 269 15.89 -25.01 -6.09
CA VAL A 269 15.30 -26.25 -6.64
C VAL A 269 15.60 -27.44 -5.73
N ASP A 270 16.84 -27.61 -5.26
CA ASP A 270 17.21 -28.71 -4.37
C ASP A 270 16.53 -28.61 -3.00
N LEU A 271 16.38 -27.39 -2.45
CA LEU A 271 15.63 -27.17 -1.22
C LEU A 271 14.16 -27.60 -1.39
N LEU A 272 13.48 -27.18 -2.45
CA LEU A 272 12.09 -27.54 -2.71
C LEU A 272 11.90 -29.02 -3.07
N ARG A 273 12.87 -29.64 -3.75
CA ARG A 273 12.86 -31.11 -3.96
C ARG A 273 12.90 -31.87 -2.64
N ASN A 274 13.73 -31.43 -1.70
CA ASN A 274 13.79 -32.00 -0.36
C ASN A 274 12.46 -31.82 0.38
N ASP A 275 11.88 -30.62 0.35
CA ASP A 275 10.62 -30.31 1.03
C ASP A 275 9.45 -31.14 0.45
N LEU A 276 9.32 -31.20 -0.88
CA LEU A 276 8.32 -32.03 -1.57
C LEU A 276 8.53 -33.53 -1.28
N GLY A 277 9.78 -33.99 -1.20
CA GLY A 277 10.12 -35.38 -0.91
C GLY A 277 9.54 -35.89 0.41
N ARG A 278 9.25 -35.03 1.37
CA ARG A 278 8.65 -35.40 2.68
C ARG A 278 7.19 -35.89 2.55
N ILE A 279 6.46 -35.41 1.55
CA ILE A 279 5.03 -35.68 1.34
C ILE A 279 4.72 -36.37 -0.01
N ALA A 280 5.73 -36.60 -0.82
CA ALA A 280 5.60 -37.21 -2.13
C ALA A 280 5.67 -38.75 -2.09
N VAL A 281 5.14 -39.37 -3.13
CA VAL A 281 5.41 -40.77 -3.42
C VAL A 281 6.91 -40.93 -3.73
N THR A 282 7.57 -41.92 -3.13
CA THR A 282 9.01 -42.14 -3.31
C THR A 282 9.36 -42.29 -4.80
N GLY A 283 10.32 -41.50 -5.28
CA GLY A 283 10.78 -41.51 -6.67
C GLY A 283 9.92 -40.68 -7.65
N SER A 284 8.83 -40.04 -7.19
CA SER A 284 7.96 -39.19 -8.05
C SER A 284 8.48 -37.77 -8.21
N VAL A 285 9.35 -37.26 -7.34
CA VAL A 285 9.89 -35.89 -7.44
C VAL A 285 10.75 -35.73 -8.68
N LYS A 286 10.33 -34.84 -9.58
CA LYS A 286 11.01 -34.57 -10.88
C LYS A 286 11.15 -33.05 -11.09
N VAL A 287 12.12 -32.70 -11.92
CA VAL A 287 12.34 -31.31 -12.41
C VAL A 287 12.19 -31.35 -13.93
N PRO A 288 10.96 -31.27 -14.46
CA PRO A 288 10.73 -31.35 -15.89
C PRO A 288 11.28 -30.15 -16.65
N ASP A 289 11.44 -29.01 -15.98
CA ASP A 289 11.89 -27.77 -16.58
C ASP A 289 12.85 -27.06 -15.63
N LEU A 290 14.07 -26.79 -16.09
CA LEU A 290 15.15 -26.20 -15.33
C LEU A 290 15.76 -25.03 -16.10
N PHE A 291 15.87 -23.85 -15.43
CA PHE A 291 16.45 -22.61 -15.98
C PHE A 291 15.70 -22.04 -17.19
N SER A 292 14.40 -22.23 -17.27
CA SER A 292 13.56 -21.54 -18.27
C SER A 292 13.50 -20.06 -17.98
N VAL A 293 13.48 -19.24 -19.05
CA VAL A 293 13.34 -17.80 -18.91
C VAL A 293 12.02 -17.36 -19.54
N GLU A 294 11.21 -16.68 -18.75
CA GLU A 294 9.89 -16.21 -19.16
C GLU A 294 9.76 -14.70 -19.00
N ARG A 295 8.89 -14.09 -19.79
CA ARG A 295 8.60 -12.66 -19.69
C ARG A 295 7.41 -12.41 -18.77
N PHE A 296 7.61 -11.61 -17.73
CA PHE A 296 6.57 -11.09 -16.82
C PHE A 296 6.53 -9.57 -16.92
N GLY A 297 5.66 -9.05 -17.81
CA GLY A 297 5.58 -7.62 -18.06
C GLY A 297 6.90 -7.02 -18.54
N ALA A 298 7.49 -6.15 -17.74
CA ALA A 298 8.73 -5.44 -18.04
C ALA A 298 10.01 -6.23 -17.67
N VAL A 299 9.91 -7.49 -17.23
CA VAL A 299 11.08 -8.28 -16.82
C VAL A 299 11.09 -9.66 -17.48
N LEU A 300 12.29 -10.17 -17.72
CA LEU A 300 12.60 -11.56 -18.02
C LEU A 300 13.05 -12.22 -16.72
N GLN A 301 12.52 -13.39 -16.40
CA GLN A 301 12.80 -14.08 -15.15
C GLN A 301 13.11 -15.56 -15.38
N MET A 302 14.17 -16.05 -14.74
CA MET A 302 14.51 -17.45 -14.77
C MET A 302 13.63 -18.23 -13.79
N THR A 303 12.99 -19.29 -14.26
CA THR A 303 12.12 -20.18 -13.50
C THR A 303 12.57 -21.62 -13.62
N SER A 304 12.21 -22.42 -12.64
CA SER A 304 12.32 -23.88 -12.71
C SER A 304 11.04 -24.51 -12.19
N THR A 305 10.66 -25.68 -12.70
CA THR A 305 9.44 -26.38 -12.30
C THR A 305 9.80 -27.70 -11.62
N ILE A 306 9.27 -27.90 -10.41
CA ILE A 306 9.40 -29.13 -9.66
C ILE A 306 8.00 -29.73 -9.52
N VAL A 307 7.87 -31.02 -9.84
CA VAL A 307 6.60 -31.75 -9.70
C VAL A 307 6.81 -32.98 -8.84
N ALA A 308 5.75 -33.39 -8.13
CA ALA A 308 5.75 -34.61 -7.33
C ALA A 308 4.32 -35.15 -7.20
N ASP A 309 4.16 -36.47 -7.21
CA ASP A 309 2.86 -37.08 -6.90
C ASP A 309 2.68 -37.10 -5.38
N ARG A 310 1.59 -36.53 -4.89
CA ARG A 310 1.25 -36.49 -3.46
C ARG A 310 1.01 -37.91 -2.93
N ARG A 311 1.61 -38.23 -1.80
CA ARG A 311 1.33 -39.51 -1.11
C ARG A 311 -0.14 -39.55 -0.65
N ALA A 312 -0.82 -40.65 -0.88
CA ALA A 312 -2.21 -40.85 -0.42
C ALA A 312 -2.33 -40.66 1.11
N GLY A 313 -3.42 -40.10 1.58
CA GLY A 313 -3.68 -39.81 2.98
C GLY A 313 -2.90 -38.61 3.55
N THR A 314 -2.08 -37.89 2.76
CA THR A 314 -1.42 -36.67 3.22
C THR A 314 -2.43 -35.56 3.48
N ARG A 315 -2.45 -35.06 4.72
CA ARG A 315 -3.36 -33.99 5.18
C ARG A 315 -2.84 -32.59 4.83
N LEU A 316 -3.71 -31.58 4.84
CA LEU A 316 -3.32 -30.17 4.63
C LEU A 316 -2.23 -29.72 5.61
N SER A 317 -2.38 -30.06 6.90
CA SER A 317 -1.37 -29.74 7.93
C SER A 317 0.02 -30.26 7.59
N GLU A 318 0.10 -31.50 7.06
CA GLU A 318 1.38 -32.11 6.66
C GLU A 318 1.99 -31.42 5.42
N VAL A 319 1.15 -30.92 4.49
CA VAL A 319 1.60 -30.12 3.34
C VAL A 319 2.26 -28.82 3.83
N PHE A 320 1.61 -28.13 4.76
CA PHE A 320 2.17 -26.89 5.32
C PHE A 320 3.42 -27.15 6.16
N GLU A 321 3.42 -28.17 7.01
CA GLU A 321 4.60 -28.54 7.81
C GLU A 321 5.82 -28.90 6.93
N ALA A 322 5.60 -29.51 5.77
CA ALA A 322 6.66 -29.87 4.86
C ALA A 322 7.21 -28.71 4.05
N LEU A 323 6.33 -27.84 3.54
CA LEU A 323 6.66 -26.84 2.52
C LEU A 323 6.80 -25.43 3.06
N TYR A 324 5.99 -25.04 4.09
CA TYR A 324 5.86 -23.66 4.52
C TYR A 324 6.95 -23.23 5.51
N PRO A 325 7.45 -21.97 5.43
CA PRO A 325 7.25 -21.04 4.33
C PRO A 325 8.08 -21.44 3.10
N CYS A 326 7.80 -20.80 1.95
CA CYS A 326 8.50 -21.12 0.71
C CYS A 326 10.02 -20.98 0.86
N GLY A 327 10.78 -21.95 0.33
CA GLY A 327 12.23 -21.95 0.43
C GLY A 327 12.90 -20.76 -0.28
N SER A 328 12.30 -20.26 -1.37
CA SER A 328 12.85 -19.17 -2.18
C SER A 328 12.96 -17.84 -1.44
N ILE A 329 12.13 -17.64 -0.38
CA ILE A 329 12.03 -16.38 0.36
C ILE A 329 12.55 -16.48 1.81
N THR A 330 13.16 -17.60 2.20
CA THR A 330 13.75 -17.82 3.53
C THR A 330 15.27 -17.79 3.47
N GLY A 331 15.86 -18.87 3.06
CA GLY A 331 17.30 -19.07 2.95
C GLY A 331 17.66 -20.56 3.10
N ALA A 332 18.93 -20.85 3.05
CA ALA A 332 19.43 -22.21 3.11
C ALA A 332 20.58 -22.36 4.15
N PRO A 333 20.49 -23.29 5.10
CA PRO A 333 19.34 -24.16 5.45
C PRO A 333 18.15 -23.37 6.02
N LYS A 334 16.92 -23.77 5.65
CA LYS A 334 15.68 -23.01 5.94
C LYS A 334 15.54 -22.60 7.42
N ARG A 335 15.55 -23.56 8.35
CA ARG A 335 15.33 -23.27 9.78
C ARG A 335 16.40 -22.33 10.35
N ARG A 336 17.69 -22.55 10.04
CA ARG A 336 18.77 -21.71 10.54
C ARG A 336 18.70 -20.29 9.99
N ALA A 337 18.41 -20.13 8.70
CA ALA A 337 18.19 -18.82 8.09
C ALA A 337 17.01 -18.09 8.74
N MET A 338 15.88 -18.77 9.03
CA MET A 338 14.74 -18.19 9.72
C MET A 338 15.09 -17.72 11.13
N GLN A 339 15.89 -18.47 11.92
CA GLN A 339 16.36 -18.05 13.25
C GLN A 339 17.19 -16.77 13.18
N ILE A 340 18.14 -16.70 12.24
CA ILE A 340 19.00 -15.52 12.04
C ILE A 340 18.17 -14.31 11.61
N LEU A 341 17.28 -14.47 10.64
CA LEU A 341 16.42 -13.41 10.14
C LEU A 341 15.46 -12.91 11.23
N HIS A 342 14.90 -13.81 12.04
CA HIS A 342 14.06 -13.45 13.18
C HIS A 342 14.78 -12.58 14.22
N ALA A 343 16.09 -12.80 14.43
CA ALA A 343 16.91 -11.98 15.32
C ALA A 343 17.32 -10.63 14.71
N LEU A 344 17.38 -10.53 13.36
CA LEU A 344 17.88 -9.35 12.67
C LEU A 344 16.77 -8.41 12.17
N GLU A 345 15.61 -8.94 11.81
CA GLU A 345 14.48 -8.17 11.29
C GLU A 345 13.66 -7.57 12.45
N PRO A 346 13.61 -6.23 12.61
CA PRO A 346 12.93 -5.60 13.74
C PRO A 346 11.40 -5.59 13.60
N TRP A 347 10.85 -5.85 12.39
CA TRP A 347 9.40 -5.88 12.13
C TRP A 347 8.93 -7.27 11.69
N PRO A 348 7.68 -7.66 11.98
CA PRO A 348 7.09 -8.85 11.41
C PRO A 348 6.92 -8.65 9.90
N ARG A 349 7.06 -9.73 9.13
CA ARG A 349 6.82 -9.73 7.68
C ARG A 349 5.33 -9.73 7.36
N ARG A 350 4.50 -10.17 8.29
CA ARG A 350 3.06 -10.34 8.12
C ARG A 350 2.77 -11.25 6.92
N LEU A 351 1.87 -10.81 6.04
CA LEU A 351 1.52 -11.57 4.84
C LEU A 351 2.66 -11.58 3.79
N TYR A 352 3.53 -10.58 3.78
CA TYR A 352 4.68 -10.55 2.87
C TYR A 352 5.55 -11.79 3.06
N THR A 353 5.88 -12.47 1.97
CA THR A 353 6.61 -13.75 1.97
C THR A 353 5.89 -14.91 2.69
N GLY A 354 4.61 -14.76 2.98
CA GLY A 354 3.75 -15.83 3.46
C GLY A 354 3.15 -16.66 2.32
N ALA A 355 1.79 -16.83 2.32
CA ALA A 355 1.07 -17.46 1.21
C ALA A 355 -0.33 -16.88 1.03
N ILE A 356 -0.72 -16.65 -0.22
CA ILE A 356 -2.09 -16.30 -0.63
C ILE A 356 -2.56 -17.30 -1.67
N GLY A 357 -3.80 -17.77 -1.55
CA GLY A 357 -4.38 -18.61 -2.58
C GLY A 357 -5.76 -19.13 -2.26
N TRP A 358 -6.09 -20.24 -2.85
CA TRP A 358 -7.42 -20.85 -2.77
C TRP A 358 -7.35 -22.35 -2.57
N PHE A 359 -8.43 -22.89 -1.97
CA PHE A 359 -8.71 -24.33 -1.85
C PHE A 359 -10.11 -24.60 -2.35
N ASP A 360 -10.24 -25.60 -3.22
CA ASP A 360 -11.52 -26.12 -3.68
C ASP A 360 -11.98 -27.29 -2.77
N PRO A 361 -13.27 -27.54 -2.68
CA PRO A 361 -13.82 -28.74 -2.01
C PRO A 361 -13.22 -30.02 -2.60
N PRO A 362 -13.02 -31.08 -1.79
CA PRO A 362 -12.66 -32.38 -2.28
C PRO A 362 -13.75 -32.97 -3.19
N THR A 363 -13.38 -33.89 -4.07
CA THR A 363 -14.29 -34.61 -4.94
C THR A 363 -14.42 -36.07 -4.49
N ALA A 364 -15.36 -36.82 -5.09
CA ALA A 364 -15.49 -38.25 -4.78
C ALA A 364 -14.22 -39.08 -5.12
N GLU A 365 -13.37 -38.55 -6.00
CA GLU A 365 -12.14 -39.20 -6.46
C GLU A 365 -10.88 -38.69 -5.75
N GLN A 366 -10.99 -37.57 -4.98
CA GLN A 366 -9.85 -36.91 -4.35
C GLN A 366 -10.17 -36.55 -2.89
N GLU A 367 -9.42 -37.15 -1.95
CA GLU A 367 -9.53 -36.84 -0.51
C GLU A 367 -9.16 -35.39 -0.18
N LEU A 368 -8.27 -34.81 -0.97
CA LEU A 368 -7.82 -33.42 -0.86
C LEU A 368 -8.21 -32.68 -2.13
N GLY A 369 -8.98 -31.61 -2.01
CA GLY A 369 -9.36 -30.75 -3.12
C GLY A 369 -8.17 -30.09 -3.79
N ASP A 370 -8.37 -29.57 -4.99
CA ASP A 370 -7.34 -28.80 -5.67
C ASP A 370 -7.09 -27.48 -4.95
N PHE A 371 -5.84 -26.99 -4.99
CA PHE A 371 -5.48 -25.69 -4.41
C PHE A 371 -4.28 -25.07 -5.13
N ALA A 372 -4.15 -23.77 -5.02
CA ALA A 372 -2.94 -23.05 -5.44
C ALA A 372 -2.64 -21.91 -4.47
N LEU A 373 -1.38 -21.82 -4.07
CA LEU A 373 -0.84 -20.79 -3.20
C LEU A 373 0.31 -20.07 -3.92
N SER A 374 0.29 -18.75 -3.89
CA SER A 374 1.38 -17.88 -4.36
C SER A 374 2.20 -17.35 -3.20
N VAL A 375 3.43 -16.94 -3.48
CA VAL A 375 4.28 -16.19 -2.54
C VAL A 375 3.91 -14.71 -2.61
N PRO A 376 3.34 -14.10 -1.58
CA PRO A 376 2.92 -12.69 -1.59
C PRO A 376 4.13 -11.75 -1.51
N ILE A 377 4.83 -11.60 -2.63
CA ILE A 377 5.78 -10.54 -2.92
C ILE A 377 5.09 -9.50 -3.80
N ARG A 378 5.59 -8.24 -3.82
CA ARG A 378 4.90 -7.12 -4.48
C ARG A 378 3.45 -6.99 -3.98
N THR A 379 3.27 -7.11 -2.68
CA THR A 379 1.97 -7.17 -2.01
C THR A 379 1.84 -6.00 -1.04
N LEU A 380 0.74 -5.27 -1.18
CA LEU A 380 0.38 -4.14 -0.33
C LEU A 380 -0.68 -4.61 0.68
N LEU A 381 -0.46 -4.26 1.93
CA LEU A 381 -1.43 -4.40 3.01
C LEU A 381 -1.97 -3.02 3.33
N LEU A 382 -3.27 -2.84 3.20
CA LEU A 382 -3.96 -1.59 3.48
C LEU A 382 -4.83 -1.80 4.71
N ASP A 383 -4.64 -0.99 5.75
CA ASP A 383 -5.49 -1.02 6.93
C ASP A 383 -6.93 -0.60 6.60
N ALA A 384 -7.86 -0.81 7.52
CA ALA A 384 -9.21 -0.29 7.39
C ALA A 384 -9.19 1.24 7.19
N PRO A 385 -10.09 1.79 6.35
CA PRO A 385 -10.13 3.22 6.13
C PRO A 385 -10.64 3.95 7.38
N ASN A 386 -10.13 5.14 7.61
CA ASN A 386 -10.80 6.08 8.50
C ASN A 386 -12.02 6.73 7.79
N GLU A 387 -12.70 7.68 8.46
CA GLU A 387 -13.91 8.34 7.96
C GLU A 387 -13.70 9.11 6.64
N ASN A 388 -12.47 9.50 6.33
CA ASN A 388 -12.08 10.20 5.11
C ASN A 388 -11.49 9.29 4.02
N ASN A 389 -11.68 7.98 4.15
CA ASN A 389 -11.14 6.98 3.23
C ASN A 389 -9.61 7.01 3.11
N TYR A 390 -8.93 7.41 4.18
CA TYR A 390 -7.49 7.37 4.35
C TYR A 390 -7.08 6.05 5.03
N ARG A 391 -6.02 5.42 4.55
CA ARG A 391 -5.51 4.14 5.05
C ARG A 391 -4.01 4.22 5.29
N GLN A 392 -3.56 3.71 6.42
CA GLN A 392 -2.15 3.33 6.56
C GLN A 392 -1.90 2.08 5.74
N ALA A 393 -0.71 1.97 5.19
CA ALA A 393 -0.36 0.88 4.31
C ALA A 393 1.11 0.50 4.41
N GLU A 394 1.40 -0.76 4.11
CA GLU A 394 2.76 -1.25 4.04
C GLU A 394 2.96 -2.23 2.89
N MET A 395 4.20 -2.33 2.42
CA MET A 395 4.65 -3.30 1.43
C MET A 395 6.03 -3.81 1.82
N GLY A 396 6.18 -5.13 1.98
CA GLY A 396 7.49 -5.73 2.22
C GLY A 396 8.37 -5.69 0.97
N ILE A 397 9.66 -5.44 1.17
CA ILE A 397 10.73 -5.57 0.17
C ILE A 397 11.92 -6.29 0.78
N GLY A 398 12.78 -6.89 -0.05
CA GLY A 398 13.95 -7.60 0.44
C GLY A 398 14.84 -8.14 -0.67
N ALA A 399 16.01 -8.65 -0.25
CA ALA A 399 17.02 -9.24 -1.11
C ALA A 399 17.56 -10.56 -0.54
N GLY A 400 17.92 -11.48 -1.43
CA GLY A 400 18.58 -12.71 -1.08
C GLY A 400 20.09 -12.50 -0.95
N ILE A 401 20.60 -12.51 0.28
CA ILE A 401 21.98 -12.19 0.59
C ILE A 401 22.84 -13.45 0.53
N VAL A 402 23.88 -13.40 -0.27
CA VAL A 402 24.93 -14.39 -0.40
C VAL A 402 26.29 -13.77 -0.04
N TYR A 403 27.34 -14.58 -0.01
CA TYR A 403 28.69 -14.12 0.37
C TYR A 403 29.19 -12.93 -0.45
N ASP A 404 28.97 -12.96 -1.77
CA ASP A 404 29.45 -11.93 -2.71
C ASP A 404 28.50 -10.73 -2.84
N SER A 405 27.40 -10.68 -2.07
CA SER A 405 26.46 -9.55 -2.11
C SER A 405 27.12 -8.24 -1.71
N ASP A 406 26.92 -7.19 -2.51
CA ASP A 406 27.27 -5.81 -2.15
C ASP A 406 26.06 -5.15 -1.44
N ALA A 407 26.26 -4.71 -0.21
CA ALA A 407 25.16 -4.23 0.63
C ALA A 407 24.45 -3.00 0.06
N LEU A 408 25.16 -2.07 -0.57
CA LEU A 408 24.56 -0.88 -1.18
C LEU A 408 23.78 -1.24 -2.43
N ALA A 409 24.34 -2.11 -3.28
CA ALA A 409 23.66 -2.59 -4.47
C ALA A 409 22.36 -3.35 -4.12
N GLU A 410 22.39 -4.21 -3.09
CA GLU A 410 21.21 -4.94 -2.60
C GLU A 410 20.13 -3.99 -2.06
N TYR A 411 20.52 -2.94 -1.32
CA TYR A 411 19.57 -1.91 -0.87
C TYR A 411 18.87 -1.21 -2.03
N GLN A 412 19.64 -0.80 -3.04
CA GLN A 412 19.10 -0.17 -4.24
C GLN A 412 18.20 -1.12 -5.04
N GLU A 413 18.55 -2.41 -5.10
CA GLU A 413 17.70 -3.44 -5.70
C GLU A 413 16.38 -3.61 -4.94
N CYS A 414 16.38 -3.58 -3.59
CA CYS A 414 15.17 -3.59 -2.80
C CYS A 414 14.24 -2.43 -3.16
N LEU A 415 14.76 -1.20 -3.25
CA LEU A 415 14.00 -0.02 -3.65
C LEU A 415 13.51 -0.11 -5.10
N LEU A 416 14.31 -0.69 -6.01
CA LEU A 416 13.92 -0.91 -7.40
C LEU A 416 12.73 -1.87 -7.51
N LYS A 417 12.68 -2.92 -6.67
CA LYS A 417 11.53 -3.86 -6.61
C LYS A 417 10.22 -3.16 -6.23
N ALA A 418 10.28 -2.03 -5.53
CA ALA A 418 9.12 -1.21 -5.19
C ALA A 418 8.70 -0.22 -6.30
N ARG A 419 9.46 -0.09 -7.38
CA ARG A 419 9.26 0.96 -8.39
C ARG A 419 7.91 0.88 -9.10
N PHE A 420 7.29 -0.28 -9.15
CA PHE A 420 5.94 -0.41 -9.68
C PHE A 420 4.91 0.41 -8.90
N LEU A 421 5.12 0.61 -7.58
CA LEU A 421 4.33 1.47 -6.70
C LEU A 421 4.90 2.89 -6.65
N THR A 422 6.21 3.07 -6.34
CA THR A 422 6.83 4.38 -6.13
C THR A 422 6.91 5.22 -7.41
N GLY A 423 6.89 4.58 -8.58
CA GLY A 423 6.91 5.24 -9.89
C GLY A 423 5.52 5.48 -10.48
N MET A 424 4.44 5.34 -9.70
CA MET A 424 3.10 5.64 -10.19
C MET A 424 2.86 7.14 -10.31
N PRO A 425 2.25 7.63 -11.41
CA PRO A 425 1.77 8.99 -11.45
C PRO A 425 0.64 9.15 -10.44
N SER A 426 0.63 10.25 -9.71
CA SER A 426 -0.49 10.58 -8.82
C SER A 426 -1.78 10.76 -9.63
N ALA A 427 -2.89 10.20 -9.13
CA ALA A 427 -4.20 10.26 -9.80
C ALA A 427 -4.95 11.58 -9.53
N PHE A 428 -4.28 12.62 -9.05
CA PHE A 428 -4.87 13.91 -8.71
C PHE A 428 -3.98 15.07 -9.16
N ASN A 429 -4.56 16.26 -9.23
CA ASN A 429 -3.87 17.51 -9.52
C ASN A 429 -3.70 18.35 -8.26
N LEU A 430 -2.62 19.14 -8.21
CA LEU A 430 -2.49 20.25 -7.28
C LEU A 430 -3.04 21.51 -7.93
N PHE A 431 -3.62 22.39 -7.14
CA PHE A 431 -4.11 23.64 -7.71
C PHE A 431 -4.04 24.83 -6.75
N GLU A 432 -4.01 26.02 -7.33
CA GLU A 432 -4.16 27.29 -6.62
C GLU A 432 -5.35 28.07 -7.19
N THR A 433 -5.95 28.90 -6.35
CA THR A 433 -7.03 29.82 -6.77
C THR A 433 -6.68 31.20 -6.25
N MET A 434 -6.47 32.12 -7.18
CA MET A 434 -5.90 33.44 -6.94
C MET A 434 -6.84 34.54 -7.46
N ARG A 435 -6.77 35.69 -6.84
CA ARG A 435 -7.34 36.92 -7.41
C ARG A 435 -6.34 37.55 -8.36
N ALA A 436 -6.77 37.84 -9.57
CA ALA A 436 -5.92 38.39 -10.62
C ALA A 436 -6.61 39.61 -11.26
N THR A 437 -5.80 40.56 -11.66
CA THR A 437 -6.18 41.71 -12.48
C THR A 437 -5.20 41.81 -13.65
N ARG A 438 -5.44 42.72 -14.60
CA ARG A 438 -4.48 43.00 -15.67
C ARG A 438 -3.11 43.51 -15.16
N HIS A 439 -3.04 44.00 -13.91
CA HIS A 439 -1.81 44.51 -13.29
C HIS A 439 -1.02 43.43 -12.54
N GLY A 440 -1.58 42.25 -12.37
CA GLY A 440 -0.94 41.12 -11.70
C GLY A 440 -1.87 40.30 -10.85
N CYS A 441 -1.28 39.43 -10.05
CA CYS A 441 -1.95 38.54 -9.13
C CYS A 441 -1.49 38.83 -7.69
N ASP A 442 -2.44 39.19 -6.83
CA ASP A 442 -2.15 39.43 -5.41
C ASP A 442 -1.67 38.13 -4.74
N LEU A 443 -0.71 38.26 -3.81
CA LEU A 443 -0.17 37.15 -3.02
C LEU A 443 0.42 36.01 -3.85
N LEU A 444 0.79 36.26 -5.12
CA LEU A 444 1.32 35.24 -6.05
C LEU A 444 2.45 34.41 -5.43
N ASP A 445 3.40 35.06 -4.75
CA ASP A 445 4.54 34.38 -4.17
C ASP A 445 4.15 33.37 -3.10
N ARG A 446 3.21 33.71 -2.24
CA ARG A 446 2.67 32.82 -1.20
C ARG A 446 1.96 31.61 -1.82
N HIS A 447 1.19 31.81 -2.88
CA HIS A 447 0.55 30.73 -3.64
C HIS A 447 1.56 29.78 -4.25
N LEU A 448 2.59 30.31 -4.92
CA LEU A 448 3.62 29.50 -5.57
C LEU A 448 4.49 28.75 -4.55
N ILE A 449 4.80 29.35 -3.39
CA ILE A 449 5.53 28.68 -2.30
C ILE A 449 4.70 27.50 -1.74
N ARG A 450 3.41 27.68 -1.50
CA ARG A 450 2.53 26.59 -1.04
C ARG A 450 2.41 25.48 -2.09
N LEU A 451 2.24 25.83 -3.37
CA LEU A 451 2.20 24.87 -4.46
C LEU A 451 3.53 24.11 -4.58
N ALA A 452 4.68 24.79 -4.46
CA ALA A 452 6.00 24.15 -4.47
C ALA A 452 6.20 23.18 -3.31
N SER A 453 5.70 23.52 -2.12
CA SER A 453 5.73 22.63 -0.96
C SER A 453 4.89 21.36 -1.23
N SER A 454 3.69 21.53 -1.76
CA SER A 454 2.82 20.39 -2.12
C SER A 454 3.42 19.56 -3.25
N ALA A 455 3.97 20.20 -4.31
CA ALA A 455 4.61 19.51 -5.41
C ALA A 455 5.79 18.63 -4.94
N ARG A 456 6.60 19.16 -4.01
CA ARG A 456 7.71 18.40 -3.41
C ARG A 456 7.20 17.22 -2.58
N ALA A 457 6.14 17.42 -1.76
CA ALA A 457 5.57 16.37 -0.92
C ALA A 457 5.04 15.17 -1.73
N PHE A 458 4.49 15.43 -2.93
CA PHE A 458 3.92 14.40 -3.81
C PHE A 458 4.81 14.02 -5.00
N GLY A 459 6.00 14.59 -5.12
CA GLY A 459 6.92 14.28 -6.21
C GLY A 459 6.51 14.83 -7.58
N PHE A 460 5.71 15.91 -7.64
CA PHE A 460 5.33 16.56 -8.88
C PHE A 460 6.50 17.40 -9.39
N PRO A 461 6.89 17.28 -10.68
CA PRO A 461 7.83 18.22 -11.28
C PRO A 461 7.24 19.64 -11.24
N PHE A 462 7.97 20.61 -10.69
CA PHE A 462 7.50 22.00 -10.59
C PHE A 462 8.65 22.99 -10.70
N ASP A 463 8.55 23.88 -11.68
CA ASP A 463 9.43 25.04 -11.85
C ASP A 463 8.69 26.31 -11.40
N LEU A 464 9.06 26.83 -10.24
CA LEU A 464 8.44 28.03 -9.63
C LEU A 464 8.63 29.28 -10.51
N ALA A 465 9.80 29.42 -11.17
CA ALA A 465 10.10 30.59 -11.99
C ALA A 465 9.24 30.56 -13.28
N ALA A 466 9.16 29.41 -13.94
CA ALA A 466 8.29 29.22 -15.11
C ALA A 466 6.81 29.41 -14.75
N ALA A 467 6.35 28.89 -13.62
CA ALA A 467 4.97 29.08 -13.14
C ALA A 467 4.64 30.57 -12.92
N ARG A 468 5.56 31.31 -12.29
CA ARG A 468 5.44 32.78 -12.09
C ARG A 468 5.29 33.53 -13.41
N GLN A 469 6.16 33.25 -14.38
CA GLN A 469 6.13 33.88 -15.70
C GLN A 469 4.80 33.62 -16.41
N ARG A 470 4.31 32.38 -16.36
CA ARG A 470 3.01 32.02 -16.97
C ARG A 470 1.84 32.73 -16.34
N VAL A 471 1.80 32.85 -14.99
CA VAL A 471 0.74 33.62 -14.29
C VAL A 471 0.80 35.09 -14.68
N ILE A 472 1.98 35.72 -14.70
CA ILE A 472 2.12 37.13 -15.11
C ILE A 472 1.66 37.33 -16.55
N ALA A 473 2.02 36.43 -17.47
CA ALA A 473 1.58 36.50 -18.87
C ALA A 473 0.06 36.36 -19.00
N GLU A 474 -0.57 35.47 -18.23
CA GLU A 474 -2.03 35.33 -18.19
C GLU A 474 -2.71 36.58 -17.66
N CYS A 475 -2.18 37.22 -16.62
CA CYS A 475 -2.70 38.51 -16.12
C CYS A 475 -2.63 39.61 -17.18
N ALA A 476 -1.57 39.70 -17.95
CA ALA A 476 -1.36 40.74 -18.98
C ALA A 476 -2.36 40.66 -20.13
N VAL A 477 -3.01 39.53 -20.39
CA VAL A 477 -4.04 39.39 -21.43
C VAL A 477 -5.48 39.66 -20.92
N ILE A 478 -5.67 39.95 -19.63
CA ILE A 478 -6.97 40.37 -19.07
C ILE A 478 -7.37 41.73 -19.68
N ALA A 479 -8.51 41.76 -20.35
CA ALA A 479 -8.91 42.89 -21.20
C ALA A 479 -9.50 44.09 -20.43
N ASP A 480 -10.01 43.89 -19.21
CA ASP A 480 -10.72 44.91 -18.45
C ASP A 480 -10.15 45.13 -17.03
N GLU A 481 -10.65 46.11 -16.32
CA GLU A 481 -10.22 46.49 -14.96
C GLU A 481 -10.91 45.70 -13.85
N HIS A 482 -11.62 44.61 -14.19
CA HIS A 482 -12.30 43.82 -13.19
C HIS A 482 -11.39 42.79 -12.55
N ASP A 483 -11.80 42.28 -11.38
CA ASP A 483 -11.18 41.17 -10.72
C ASP A 483 -11.54 39.84 -11.41
N TYR A 484 -10.55 38.99 -11.53
CA TYR A 484 -10.70 37.65 -12.08
C TYR A 484 -10.32 36.59 -11.07
N ARG A 485 -11.01 35.46 -11.10
CA ARG A 485 -10.56 34.22 -10.49
C ARG A 485 -9.59 33.53 -11.44
N LEU A 486 -8.35 33.45 -11.08
CA LEU A 486 -7.33 32.69 -11.78
C LEU A 486 -7.09 31.37 -11.06
N ARG A 487 -7.33 30.26 -11.74
CA ARG A 487 -7.03 28.92 -11.24
C ARG A 487 -5.81 28.38 -11.97
N LEU A 488 -4.74 28.08 -11.21
CA LEU A 488 -3.57 27.36 -11.67
C LEU A 488 -3.72 25.90 -11.28
N VAL A 489 -3.61 24.97 -12.22
CA VAL A 489 -3.61 23.52 -12.01
C VAL A 489 -2.24 22.99 -12.40
N LEU A 490 -1.62 22.23 -11.51
CA LEU A 490 -0.38 21.48 -11.73
C LEU A 490 -0.74 20.00 -11.81
N THR A 491 -0.48 19.40 -12.97
CA THR A 491 -0.70 17.97 -13.18
C THR A 491 0.45 17.14 -12.62
N PRO A 492 0.27 15.83 -12.40
CA PRO A 492 1.35 14.93 -11.98
C PRO A 492 2.55 14.89 -12.92
N SER A 493 2.36 15.21 -14.20
CA SER A 493 3.45 15.30 -15.19
C SER A 493 4.24 16.61 -15.13
N GLY A 494 3.82 17.58 -14.26
CA GLY A 494 4.42 18.91 -14.18
C GLY A 494 3.82 19.92 -15.16
N GLU A 495 2.79 19.56 -15.92
CA GLU A 495 2.10 20.51 -16.80
C GLU A 495 1.29 21.51 -15.96
N ILE A 496 1.43 22.80 -16.30
CA ILE A 496 0.65 23.86 -15.68
C ILE A 496 -0.49 24.27 -16.63
N GLN A 497 -1.72 24.28 -16.12
CA GLN A 497 -2.90 24.76 -16.81
C GLN A 497 -3.44 25.98 -16.06
N LEU A 498 -3.81 27.04 -16.80
CA LEU A 498 -4.38 28.27 -16.26
C LEU A 498 -5.81 28.46 -16.77
N HIS A 499 -6.71 28.81 -15.88
CA HIS A 499 -8.10 29.08 -16.19
C HIS A 499 -8.52 30.37 -15.51
N SER A 500 -8.89 31.38 -16.30
CA SER A 500 -9.36 32.68 -15.80
C SER A 500 -10.87 32.83 -16.01
N ALA A 501 -11.55 33.43 -15.04
CA ALA A 501 -12.95 33.77 -15.13
C ALA A 501 -13.24 35.03 -14.31
N ARG A 502 -14.14 35.88 -14.78
CA ARG A 502 -14.53 37.10 -14.05
C ARG A 502 -15.05 36.76 -12.66
N LEU A 503 -14.56 37.48 -11.64
CA LEU A 503 -14.94 37.27 -10.25
C LEU A 503 -16.27 37.92 -9.98
N GLN A 504 -17.27 37.15 -9.53
CA GLN A 504 -18.55 37.66 -9.10
C GLN A 504 -18.49 38.15 -7.65
N LEU A 505 -19.10 39.29 -7.37
CA LEU A 505 -19.23 39.83 -6.03
C LEU A 505 -20.19 38.96 -5.20
N VAL A 506 -19.89 38.84 -3.89
CA VAL A 506 -20.71 38.11 -2.93
C VAL A 506 -21.28 39.11 -1.93
N GLN A 507 -22.60 39.04 -1.68
CA GLN A 507 -23.26 39.85 -0.65
C GLN A 507 -22.85 39.35 0.74
N GLN A 508 -22.65 40.27 1.67
CA GLN A 508 -22.31 39.99 3.06
C GLN A 508 -23.43 40.45 3.99
N PRO A 509 -23.61 39.77 5.14
CA PRO A 509 -22.90 38.58 5.61
C PRO A 509 -23.23 37.35 4.78
N VAL A 510 -22.22 36.43 4.63
CA VAL A 510 -22.42 35.16 3.95
C VAL A 510 -22.98 34.11 4.92
N ARG A 511 -23.83 33.23 4.43
CA ARG A 511 -24.44 32.15 5.23
C ARG A 511 -23.57 30.88 5.19
N LEU A 512 -23.37 30.25 6.35
CA LEU A 512 -22.58 29.02 6.49
C LEU A 512 -23.44 27.90 7.08
N LEU A 513 -23.32 26.70 6.51
CA LEU A 513 -23.89 25.47 7.05
C LEU A 513 -22.87 24.77 7.95
N LEU A 514 -23.33 23.81 8.75
CA LEU A 514 -22.48 22.87 9.49
C LEU A 514 -22.59 21.50 8.84
N SER A 515 -21.45 20.87 8.58
CA SER A 515 -21.38 19.50 8.03
C SER A 515 -21.66 18.46 9.11
N PRO A 516 -22.45 17.42 8.82
CA PRO A 516 -22.52 16.24 9.67
C PRO A 516 -21.32 15.30 9.49
N ILE A 517 -20.49 15.52 8.46
CA ILE A 517 -19.32 14.67 8.16
C ILE A 517 -18.15 15.13 9.03
N VAL A 518 -17.54 14.17 9.72
CA VAL A 518 -16.37 14.37 10.57
C VAL A 518 -15.10 14.19 9.73
N MET A 519 -14.17 15.16 9.81
CA MET A 519 -12.89 15.12 9.11
C MET A 519 -11.82 14.48 10.02
N SER A 520 -10.85 13.77 9.45
CA SER A 520 -9.70 13.27 10.24
C SER A 520 -8.60 14.33 10.30
N SER A 521 -8.20 14.72 11.51
CA SER A 521 -7.08 15.66 11.70
C SER A 521 -5.74 15.08 11.22
N GLU A 522 -5.63 13.75 11.13
CA GLU A 522 -4.44 13.04 10.64
C GLU A 522 -4.37 12.91 9.11
N ASP A 523 -5.42 13.33 8.37
CA ASP A 523 -5.40 13.26 6.92
C ASP A 523 -4.39 14.25 6.33
N VAL A 524 -3.28 13.70 5.84
CA VAL A 524 -2.17 14.48 5.25
C VAL A 524 -2.60 15.31 4.03
N LEU A 525 -3.68 14.93 3.34
CA LEU A 525 -4.17 15.66 2.18
C LEU A 525 -4.80 17.00 2.56
N LEU A 526 -5.28 17.17 3.79
CA LEU A 526 -5.86 18.43 4.26
C LEU A 526 -4.85 19.59 4.28
N ALA A 527 -3.57 19.28 4.51
CA ALA A 527 -2.48 20.25 4.43
C ALA A 527 -2.16 20.72 3.00
N HIS A 528 -2.76 20.10 1.97
CA HIS A 528 -2.45 20.33 0.57
C HIS A 528 -3.71 20.66 -0.25
N LYS A 529 -3.58 21.60 -1.19
CA LYS A 529 -4.70 21.98 -2.07
C LYS A 529 -4.74 21.07 -3.30
N THR A 530 -5.40 19.91 -3.14
CA THR A 530 -5.49 18.85 -4.16
C THR A 530 -6.88 18.76 -4.79
N SER A 531 -7.00 18.08 -5.93
CA SER A 531 -8.30 17.75 -6.53
C SER A 531 -9.03 16.59 -5.82
N LEU A 532 -8.37 15.90 -4.87
CA LEU A 532 -9.00 14.91 -3.99
C LEU A 532 -9.69 15.62 -2.82
N ARG A 533 -10.82 16.23 -3.06
CA ARG A 533 -11.55 17.05 -2.09
C ARG A 533 -13.07 16.90 -2.20
N HIS A 534 -13.54 15.73 -2.60
CA HIS A 534 -14.97 15.48 -2.85
C HIS A 534 -15.87 15.86 -1.67
N VAL A 535 -15.45 15.58 -0.42
CA VAL A 535 -16.22 15.96 0.79
C VAL A 535 -16.42 17.48 0.88
N TYR A 536 -15.36 18.24 0.63
CA TYR A 536 -15.42 19.69 0.59
C TYR A 536 -16.28 20.20 -0.58
N ASP A 537 -16.13 19.57 -1.76
CA ASP A 537 -16.85 19.96 -2.96
C ASP A 537 -18.35 19.67 -2.82
N GLU A 538 -18.75 18.55 -2.25
CA GLU A 538 -20.12 18.22 -1.91
C GLU A 538 -20.70 19.20 -0.88
N GLY A 539 -19.94 19.51 0.17
CA GLY A 539 -20.37 20.42 1.24
C GLY A 539 -20.69 21.82 0.71
N TRP A 540 -19.77 22.45 -0.04
CA TRP A 540 -20.05 23.81 -0.57
C TRP A 540 -21.09 23.81 -1.69
N GLN A 541 -21.21 22.75 -2.51
CA GLN A 541 -22.27 22.62 -3.51
C GLN A 541 -23.64 22.47 -2.86
N GLN A 542 -23.75 21.73 -1.76
CA GLN A 542 -24.97 21.64 -0.99
C GLN A 542 -25.33 23.00 -0.39
N ALA A 543 -24.35 23.71 0.18
CA ALA A 543 -24.57 25.07 0.67
C ALA A 543 -25.12 26.01 -0.43
N GLU A 544 -24.52 25.98 -1.61
CA GLU A 544 -24.95 26.82 -2.75
C GLU A 544 -26.38 26.51 -3.20
N ARG A 545 -26.83 25.25 -3.17
CA ARG A 545 -28.22 24.87 -3.51
C ARG A 545 -29.26 25.50 -2.59
N VAL A 546 -28.91 25.79 -1.34
CA VAL A 546 -29.79 26.43 -0.36
C VAL A 546 -29.48 27.94 -0.14
N GLY A 547 -28.69 28.53 -1.04
CA GLY A 547 -28.30 29.93 -1.00
C GLY A 547 -27.31 30.28 0.12
N ALA A 548 -26.56 29.30 0.64
CA ALA A 548 -25.44 29.52 1.55
C ALA A 548 -24.12 29.60 0.78
N PHE A 549 -23.10 30.17 1.41
CA PHE A 549 -21.79 30.38 0.79
C PHE A 549 -20.87 29.14 0.91
N ASP A 550 -20.84 28.50 2.09
CA ASP A 550 -19.93 27.43 2.39
C ASP A 550 -20.49 26.50 3.48
N THR A 551 -19.85 25.37 3.71
CA THR A 551 -20.15 24.45 4.82
C THR A 551 -18.89 24.30 5.68
N LEU A 552 -19.03 24.45 7.00
CA LEU A 552 -17.96 24.25 7.99
C LEU A 552 -17.89 22.80 8.44
N PHE A 553 -16.69 22.30 8.68
CA PHE A 553 -16.40 20.93 9.09
C PHE A 553 -15.77 20.87 10.48
N PHE A 554 -15.94 19.74 11.15
CA PHE A 554 -15.33 19.41 12.44
C PHE A 554 -14.50 18.13 12.31
N ASN A 555 -13.47 17.98 13.14
CA ASN A 555 -12.67 16.78 13.21
C ASN A 555 -13.22 15.77 14.24
N GLU A 556 -12.58 14.61 14.36
CA GLU A 556 -12.91 13.50 15.26
C GLU A 556 -12.85 13.90 16.75
N HIS A 557 -12.18 15.00 17.07
CA HIS A 557 -12.10 15.54 18.43
C HIS A 557 -13.20 16.58 18.72
N GLY A 558 -14.10 16.81 17.76
CA GLY A 558 -15.14 17.84 17.86
C GLY A 558 -14.63 19.27 17.72
N GLU A 559 -13.44 19.44 17.16
CA GLU A 559 -12.83 20.73 16.87
C GLU A 559 -13.21 21.22 15.48
N LEU A 560 -13.54 22.50 15.37
CA LEU A 560 -13.78 23.16 14.09
C LEU A 560 -12.50 23.13 13.24
N THR A 561 -12.62 22.77 11.98
CA THR A 561 -11.53 22.75 11.03
C THR A 561 -11.60 23.98 10.10
N GLU A 562 -12.26 23.85 8.99
CA GLU A 562 -12.38 24.91 7.97
C GLU A 562 -13.67 24.74 7.17
N GLY A 563 -13.91 25.62 6.21
CA GLY A 563 -14.97 25.48 5.22
C GLY A 563 -14.52 24.73 3.97
N GLY A 564 -15.46 24.31 3.13
CA GLY A 564 -15.17 23.64 1.86
C GLY A 564 -14.30 24.47 0.92
N ARG A 565 -14.30 25.78 1.01
CA ARG A 565 -13.50 26.70 0.18
C ARG A 565 -12.90 27.90 0.94
N SER A 566 -12.96 27.90 2.27
CA SER A 566 -12.51 29.00 3.12
C SER A 566 -11.97 28.52 4.45
N ASN A 567 -11.00 29.23 5.01
CA ASN A 567 -10.67 29.11 6.43
C ASN A 567 -11.64 29.95 7.26
N VAL A 568 -11.79 29.64 8.54
CA VAL A 568 -12.73 30.28 9.45
C VAL A 568 -11.99 31.02 10.56
N LEU A 569 -12.55 32.16 10.96
CA LEU A 569 -12.16 32.96 12.12
C LEU A 569 -13.39 33.25 12.95
N ILE A 570 -13.28 33.16 14.25
CA ILE A 570 -14.33 33.59 15.18
C ILE A 570 -13.78 34.58 16.19
N LYS A 571 -14.64 35.48 16.68
CA LYS A 571 -14.26 36.43 17.73
C LYS A 571 -14.78 35.92 19.07
N LEU A 572 -13.87 35.65 20.01
CA LEU A 572 -14.17 35.21 21.37
C LEU A 572 -13.48 36.15 22.36
N ASP A 573 -14.23 36.67 23.32
CA ASP A 573 -13.71 37.55 24.36
C ASP A 573 -12.85 38.71 23.78
N ASP A 574 -13.31 39.32 22.69
CA ASP A 574 -12.65 40.35 21.90
C ASP A 574 -11.38 39.93 21.14
N GLN A 575 -10.99 38.65 21.20
CA GLN A 575 -9.85 38.08 20.49
C GLN A 575 -10.34 37.34 19.24
N TRP A 576 -9.68 37.59 18.07
CA TRP A 576 -9.87 36.76 16.89
C TRP A 576 -9.08 35.47 17.00
N VAL A 577 -9.74 34.34 16.75
CA VAL A 577 -9.14 33.02 16.80
C VAL A 577 -9.46 32.24 15.53
N THR A 578 -8.52 31.40 15.11
CA THR A 578 -8.67 30.45 13.98
C THR A 578 -8.18 29.07 14.41
N PRO A 579 -8.74 27.98 13.86
CA PRO A 579 -8.27 26.62 14.17
C PRO A 579 -6.78 26.45 13.85
N PRO A 580 -6.02 25.71 14.68
CA PRO A 580 -4.62 25.39 14.42
C PRO A 580 -4.48 24.39 13.26
N LEU A 581 -3.31 24.34 12.62
CA LEU A 581 -3.07 23.36 11.54
C LEU A 581 -3.22 21.92 12.01
N SER A 582 -2.94 21.63 13.29
CA SER A 582 -3.12 20.31 13.91
C SER A 582 -4.57 19.85 13.97
N ALA A 583 -5.54 20.73 13.80
CA ALA A 583 -6.96 20.36 13.69
C ALA A 583 -7.32 19.75 12.31
N GLY A 584 -6.38 19.67 11.36
CA GLY A 584 -6.63 19.20 9.98
C GLY A 584 -7.12 20.33 9.06
N VAL A 585 -6.37 21.42 8.99
CA VAL A 585 -6.73 22.64 8.26
C VAL A 585 -5.73 22.92 7.15
N LEU A 586 -6.23 23.33 5.98
CA LEU A 586 -5.36 23.83 4.90
C LEU A 586 -4.62 25.09 5.38
N PRO A 587 -3.27 25.19 5.22
CA PRO A 587 -2.53 26.43 5.45
C PRO A 587 -2.90 27.48 4.40
N GLY A 588 -4.03 28.15 4.63
CA GLY A 588 -4.60 29.13 3.70
C GLY A 588 -3.74 30.36 3.56
N VAL A 589 -3.52 30.84 2.32
CA VAL A 589 -2.69 32.02 2.05
C VAL A 589 -3.26 33.27 2.74
N MET A 590 -4.58 33.47 2.73
CA MET A 590 -5.19 34.61 3.45
C MET A 590 -5.14 34.41 4.96
N ARG A 591 -5.35 33.16 5.46
CA ARG A 591 -5.21 32.84 6.88
C ARG A 591 -3.80 33.17 7.39
N SER A 592 -2.77 32.80 6.65
CA SER A 592 -1.38 33.09 7.02
C SER A 592 -1.12 34.61 7.08
N LEU A 593 -1.69 35.38 6.14
CA LEU A 593 -1.57 36.83 6.15
C LEU A 593 -2.24 37.44 7.39
N LEU A 594 -3.44 36.97 7.78
CA LEU A 594 -4.15 37.46 8.95
C LEU A 594 -3.46 37.11 10.28
N LEU A 595 -2.74 35.99 10.34
CA LEU A 595 -1.93 35.61 11.51
C LEU A 595 -0.69 36.51 11.67
N GLU A 596 -0.17 37.05 10.57
CA GLU A 596 0.96 38.00 10.56
C GLU A 596 0.51 39.46 10.78
N ASP A 597 -0.78 39.76 10.59
CA ASP A 597 -1.33 41.11 10.67
C ASP A 597 -1.60 41.50 12.13
N THR A 598 -0.89 42.52 12.60
CA THR A 598 -0.97 43.02 13.97
C THR A 598 -2.31 43.71 14.27
N ASP A 599 -2.99 44.23 13.27
CA ASP A 599 -4.28 44.94 13.45
C ASP A 599 -5.41 43.93 13.66
N TRP A 600 -5.33 42.74 13.02
CA TRP A 600 -6.25 41.64 13.23
C TRP A 600 -5.93 40.88 14.50
N ASN A 601 -4.68 40.81 14.89
CA ASN A 601 -4.19 40.09 16.09
C ASN A 601 -4.82 38.69 16.23
N VAL A 602 -4.81 37.90 15.15
CA VAL A 602 -5.39 36.54 15.13
C VAL A 602 -4.47 35.58 15.82
N ILE A 603 -5.01 34.71 16.68
CA ILE A 603 -4.24 33.59 17.28
C ILE A 603 -4.81 32.24 16.86
N GLU A 604 -3.96 31.22 16.84
CA GLU A 604 -4.37 29.83 16.67
C GLU A 604 -4.88 29.26 17.98
N ARG A 605 -6.09 28.70 17.95
CA ARG A 605 -6.71 28.06 19.10
C ARG A 605 -7.71 27.02 18.63
N SER A 606 -7.78 25.87 19.29
CA SER A 606 -8.84 24.88 19.10
C SER A 606 -10.22 25.50 19.38
N ILE A 607 -11.16 25.29 18.49
CA ILE A 607 -12.51 25.88 18.51
C ILE A 607 -13.53 24.75 18.51
N THR A 608 -14.39 24.70 19.51
CA THR A 608 -15.49 23.74 19.62
C THR A 608 -16.80 24.30 19.08
N LEU A 609 -17.82 23.43 18.92
CA LEU A 609 -19.16 23.87 18.57
C LEU A 609 -19.75 24.85 19.61
N MET A 610 -19.37 24.68 20.90
CA MET A 610 -19.80 25.60 21.96
C MET A 610 -19.14 26.98 21.83
N ASP A 611 -17.87 27.02 21.44
CA ASP A 611 -17.16 28.28 21.15
C ASP A 611 -17.81 28.99 19.96
N LEU A 612 -18.14 28.24 18.89
CA LEU A 612 -18.84 28.80 17.71
C LEU A 612 -20.20 29.39 18.07
N ARG A 613 -20.96 28.79 19.00
CA ARG A 613 -22.25 29.33 19.51
C ARG A 613 -22.09 30.57 20.34
N ARG A 614 -20.96 30.75 21.01
CA ARG A 614 -20.65 31.92 21.86
C ARG A 614 -19.94 33.04 21.11
N ALA A 615 -19.57 32.80 19.84
CA ALA A 615 -18.80 33.76 19.07
C ALA A 615 -19.53 35.10 18.92
N GLN A 616 -18.83 36.19 19.21
CA GLN A 616 -19.30 37.56 19.03
C GLN A 616 -19.40 37.92 17.52
N ALA A 617 -18.55 37.33 16.70
CA ALA A 617 -18.55 37.48 15.25
C ALA A 617 -17.92 36.24 14.60
N VAL A 618 -18.35 35.94 13.38
CA VAL A 618 -17.80 34.88 12.54
C VAL A 618 -17.39 35.50 11.20
N CYS A 619 -16.19 35.13 10.74
CA CYS A 619 -15.70 35.44 9.40
C CYS A 619 -15.18 34.21 8.71
N VAL A 620 -15.24 34.19 7.39
CA VAL A 620 -14.47 33.22 6.58
C VAL A 620 -13.52 33.97 5.67
N CYS A 621 -12.40 33.34 5.34
CA CYS A 621 -11.40 33.98 4.49
C CYS A 621 -10.80 33.03 3.45
N ASN A 622 -10.46 33.60 2.30
CA ASN A 622 -9.61 32.97 1.29
C ASN A 622 -8.91 34.05 0.45
N ALA A 623 -7.82 33.68 -0.24
CA ALA A 623 -7.06 34.64 -1.02
C ALA A 623 -7.78 35.21 -2.24
N LEU A 624 -8.87 34.58 -2.69
CA LEU A 624 -9.67 35.05 -3.82
C LEU A 624 -10.60 36.22 -3.42
N ARG A 625 -11.16 36.19 -2.20
CA ARG A 625 -12.23 37.09 -1.77
C ARG A 625 -11.87 37.94 -0.55
N GLY A 626 -10.71 37.72 0.04
CA GLY A 626 -10.33 38.34 1.31
C GLY A 626 -11.10 37.76 2.49
N VAL A 627 -11.46 38.62 3.44
CA VAL A 627 -12.26 38.29 4.62
C VAL A 627 -13.70 38.63 4.35
N LEU A 628 -14.63 37.72 4.63
CA LEU A 628 -16.07 37.87 4.50
C LEU A 628 -16.73 37.69 5.87
N GLN A 629 -17.58 38.65 6.27
CA GLN A 629 -18.44 38.46 7.44
C GLN A 629 -19.43 37.32 7.18
N ALA A 630 -19.68 36.50 8.20
CA ALA A 630 -20.48 35.30 8.06
C ALA A 630 -21.48 35.09 9.19
N GLU A 631 -22.55 34.36 8.90
CA GLU A 631 -23.58 33.94 9.84
C GLU A 631 -23.80 32.43 9.74
N ILE A 632 -23.93 31.75 10.89
CA ILE A 632 -24.20 30.32 10.94
C ILE A 632 -25.68 30.05 10.81
N VAL A 633 -26.05 29.11 9.93
CA VAL A 633 -27.41 28.57 9.83
C VAL A 633 -27.54 27.39 10.77
N TRP A 634 -28.18 27.58 11.93
CA TRP A 634 -28.23 26.57 13.00
C TRP A 634 -29.28 25.45 12.78
N ASP A 635 -30.28 25.68 11.93
CA ASP A 635 -31.44 24.79 11.75
C ASP A 635 -31.56 24.26 10.30
N ALA A 636 -30.44 23.99 9.63
CA ALA A 636 -30.42 23.51 8.24
C ALA A 636 -30.24 22.00 8.13
#